data_a48e5b5762be5ec7bbe5496cbf4e1876
#
_entry.id   a48e5b5762be5ec7bbe5496cbf4e1876
#
_cell.length_a   1.000
_cell.length_b   1.000
_cell.length_c   1.000
_cell.angle_alpha   90.00
_cell.angle_beta   90.00
_cell.angle_gamma   90.00
#
_symmetry.space_group_name_H-M   'P 1'
#
loop_
_entity.id
_entity.type
_entity.pdbx_description
1 polymer ?
#
loop_
_entity_poly.entity_id
_entity_poly.type
_entity_poly.pdbx_seq_one_letter_code
_entity_poly.pdbx_strand_id
1 'polypeptide(L)'
;MNSNNKKIIRNLLIYLGIPILLVVLLLLLFDRGADQTGLKYSDVLSYFEDGKVSAYSLNLGTGEMKLTVTEDSSKKESVVRYTVPNVNLFYNDVSDYIKSYNEEHPNNRMTQDVIRPAETSWLVSLIPTLLMIALLVAFWVFMMKRMGGGGAGNQMNFGKAKVKQINDEKRRTTFADVAGADEEKEELREIVEFLKRPNKYNELGARIPKGVLLVGPPGTGKTLLARAVAGEAGVPFFSISGSDFVEMFVGVGASRVRDLFDKAKKNHPCIIFIDEIDAVGRQRGAGLGGGHDEREQTLNQLLVEMDGFGANEGVIMIAATNRPDILDPALMRPGRFDRQVMVGYPDVRGREDILRVHAKGKPLAPDVDLSTIAKSTAGFTGADLENLLNEAALLAARKDHKSITMEEIEEATIKVVVGTEKKSRVMTNKEKKLTAYHEAGHAIATYFCDSQDPVHQISIIPRGMAGGYTMHLPTEDKSYQSRNEMREELIVLLGGRVAEALVLDDISTGASNDIERATKIVRAMVTKYGMSDRLGPITYGADSSNPFLGKEMGHVSNYSEETAAEIDEEIKSIICDAYDKTKKVLSEHIDLLHRLAGVLFEREKLDADEFLDVMNGKLLPSAQTAAAGIIPAEAAAPETTELPIEAQTEPAADTNE
;
A
#
# COMPACT_ATOMS: atom_id res chain seq x y z
N MET A 1 -15.66 -7.34 -23.38
CA MET A 1 -15.58 -5.87 -23.55
C MET A 1 -16.73 -5.25 -22.77
N ASN A 2 -16.40 -4.56 -21.66
CA ASN A 2 -17.38 -4.01 -20.70
C ASN A 2 -18.33 -3.00 -21.33
N SER A 3 -19.62 -3.06 -20.94
CA SER A 3 -20.71 -2.16 -21.38
C SER A 3 -20.35 -0.67 -21.26
N ASN A 4 -19.53 -0.29 -20.31
CA ASN A 4 -19.04 1.09 -20.14
C ASN A 4 -18.08 1.56 -21.23
N ASN A 5 -17.22 0.69 -21.74
CA ASN A 5 -16.30 1.05 -22.83
C ASN A 5 -17.03 1.29 -24.16
N LYS A 6 -18.14 0.57 -24.42
CA LYS A 6 -18.98 0.85 -25.61
C LYS A 6 -19.67 2.21 -25.54
N LYS A 7 -20.09 2.66 -24.36
CA LYS A 7 -20.67 4.00 -24.17
C LYS A 7 -19.64 5.11 -24.33
N ILE A 8 -18.42 4.91 -23.84
CA ILE A 8 -17.32 5.88 -23.94
C ILE A 8 -16.90 6.04 -25.41
N ILE A 9 -16.69 4.92 -26.13
CA ILE A 9 -16.31 4.93 -27.55
C ILE A 9 -17.42 5.55 -28.42
N ARG A 10 -18.68 5.24 -28.16
CA ARG A 10 -19.82 5.84 -28.86
C ARG A 10 -19.88 7.35 -28.63
N ASN A 11 -19.67 7.80 -27.42
CA ASN A 11 -19.66 9.22 -27.10
C ASN A 11 -18.46 9.93 -27.74
N LEU A 12 -17.27 9.33 -27.74
CA LEU A 12 -16.06 9.86 -28.39
C LEU A 12 -16.26 9.99 -29.91
N LEU A 13 -16.85 8.97 -30.56
CA LEU A 13 -17.20 8.99 -32.00
C LEU A 13 -18.20 10.08 -32.32
N ILE A 14 -19.20 10.33 -31.49
CA ILE A 14 -20.18 11.39 -31.69
C ILE A 14 -19.55 12.79 -31.50
N TYR A 15 -18.70 12.97 -30.48
CA TYR A 15 -18.12 14.27 -30.12
C TYR A 15 -16.96 14.72 -31.00
N LEU A 16 -16.14 13.78 -31.48
CA LEU A 16 -15.05 14.06 -32.43
C LEU A 16 -15.49 13.88 -33.88
N GLY A 17 -16.34 12.89 -34.16
CA GLY A 17 -16.75 12.51 -35.50
C GLY A 17 -17.64 13.56 -36.17
N ILE A 18 -18.62 14.14 -35.45
CA ILE A 18 -19.53 15.13 -36.02
C ILE A 18 -18.82 16.44 -36.38
N PRO A 19 -17.97 17.06 -35.54
CA PRO A 19 -17.20 18.25 -35.93
C PRO A 19 -16.22 17.99 -37.07
N ILE A 20 -15.53 16.86 -37.07
CA ILE A 20 -14.61 16.47 -38.15
C ILE A 20 -15.40 16.30 -39.45
N LEU A 21 -16.55 15.60 -39.44
CA LEU A 21 -17.40 15.42 -40.62
C LEU A 21 -17.90 16.76 -41.16
N LEU A 22 -18.25 17.69 -40.28
CA LEU A 22 -18.71 19.03 -40.63
C LEU A 22 -17.61 19.90 -41.27
N VAL A 23 -16.38 19.79 -40.75
CA VAL A 23 -15.20 20.45 -41.34
C VAL A 23 -14.86 19.85 -42.70
N VAL A 24 -14.89 18.52 -42.83
CA VAL A 24 -14.67 17.85 -44.13
C VAL A 24 -15.75 18.20 -45.15
N LEU A 25 -17.01 18.23 -44.71
CA LEU A 25 -18.11 18.65 -45.58
C LEU A 25 -17.96 20.11 -46.02
N LEU A 26 -17.52 21.00 -45.13
CA LEU A 26 -17.26 22.41 -45.43
C LEU A 26 -16.09 22.54 -46.41
N LEU A 27 -14.99 21.80 -46.21
CA LEU A 27 -13.86 21.77 -47.14
C LEU A 27 -14.29 21.26 -48.53
N LEU A 28 -15.12 20.20 -48.59
CA LEU A 28 -15.64 19.67 -49.84
C LEU A 28 -16.61 20.63 -50.55
N LEU A 29 -17.33 21.48 -49.81
CA LEU A 29 -18.23 22.51 -50.38
C LEU A 29 -17.47 23.74 -50.93
N PHE A 30 -16.31 24.03 -50.34
CA PHE A 30 -15.45 25.15 -50.76
C PHE A 30 -14.40 24.74 -51.81
N ASP A 31 -14.10 23.47 -51.98
CA ASP A 31 -13.17 22.95 -52.99
C ASP A 31 -13.92 22.64 -54.31
N ARG A 32 -14.60 23.69 -54.88
CA ARG A 32 -14.95 23.70 -56.31
C ARG A 32 -13.74 24.23 -57.05
N GLY A 33 -12.72 23.36 -57.18
CA GLY A 33 -11.55 23.62 -57.97
C GLY A 33 -11.94 24.00 -59.39
N ALA A 34 -11.28 25.03 -59.90
CA ALA A 34 -11.32 25.39 -61.30
C ALA A 34 -10.80 24.19 -62.11
N ASP A 35 -11.60 23.76 -63.11
CA ASP A 35 -11.17 22.85 -64.15
C ASP A 35 -9.90 23.46 -64.82
N GLN A 36 -8.73 23.02 -64.44
CA GLN A 36 -7.50 23.30 -65.12
C GLN A 36 -7.51 22.43 -66.40
N THR A 37 -7.97 22.99 -67.50
CA THR A 37 -7.57 22.51 -68.81
C THR A 37 -6.04 22.63 -68.84
N GLY A 38 -5.32 21.56 -69.21
CA GLY A 38 -3.85 21.47 -69.14
C GLY A 38 -3.10 22.42 -70.08
N LEU A 39 -3.69 23.54 -70.46
CA LEU A 39 -3.12 24.60 -71.28
C LEU A 39 -2.17 25.47 -70.45
N LYS A 40 -0.99 25.72 -70.97
CA LYS A 40 -0.01 26.66 -70.40
C LYS A 40 -0.26 28.07 -70.87
N TYR A 41 0.18 29.07 -70.12
CA TYR A 41 0.05 30.49 -70.50
C TYR A 41 0.69 30.78 -71.84
N SER A 42 1.84 30.16 -72.16
CA SER A 42 2.52 30.25 -73.47
C SER A 42 1.63 29.77 -74.62
N ASP A 43 0.82 28.75 -74.39
CA ASP A 43 -0.08 28.20 -75.44
C ASP A 43 -1.22 29.16 -75.73
N VAL A 44 -1.67 29.90 -74.71
CA VAL A 44 -2.66 30.96 -74.89
C VAL A 44 -2.09 32.14 -75.68
N LEU A 45 -0.84 32.55 -75.37
CA LEU A 45 -0.19 33.65 -76.15
C LEU A 45 0.02 33.26 -77.59
N SER A 46 0.38 32.01 -77.89
CA SER A 46 0.57 31.55 -79.30
C SER A 46 -0.70 31.63 -80.12
N TYR A 47 -1.91 31.46 -79.50
CA TYR A 47 -3.18 31.68 -80.24
C TYR A 47 -3.35 33.12 -80.66
N PHE A 48 -2.89 34.11 -79.88
CA PHE A 48 -2.94 35.52 -80.27
C PHE A 48 -1.85 35.86 -81.29
N GLU A 49 -0.65 35.29 -81.15
CA GLU A 49 0.49 35.50 -82.08
C GLU A 49 0.18 34.91 -83.45
N ASP A 50 -0.44 33.72 -83.49
CA ASP A 50 -0.83 33.09 -84.78
C ASP A 50 -2.12 33.73 -85.42
N GLY A 51 -2.74 34.76 -84.80
CA GLY A 51 -3.93 35.40 -85.29
C GLY A 51 -5.16 34.51 -85.29
N LYS A 52 -5.16 33.43 -84.51
CA LYS A 52 -6.26 32.42 -84.45
C LYS A 52 -7.47 32.87 -83.59
N VAL A 53 -7.31 33.90 -82.75
CA VAL A 53 -8.36 34.36 -81.84
C VAL A 53 -9.25 35.38 -82.54
N SER A 54 -10.55 35.06 -82.67
CA SER A 54 -11.58 35.93 -83.23
C SER A 54 -12.26 36.80 -82.15
N ALA A 55 -12.47 36.31 -80.96
CA ALA A 55 -13.05 36.98 -79.84
C ALA A 55 -12.56 36.47 -78.50
N TYR A 56 -12.52 37.30 -77.48
CA TYR A 56 -12.24 36.82 -76.08
C TYR A 56 -13.09 37.61 -75.08
N SER A 57 -13.46 36.96 -74.03
CA SER A 57 -14.14 37.52 -72.87
C SER A 57 -13.35 37.28 -71.63
N LEU A 58 -12.99 38.34 -70.86
CA LEU A 58 -12.13 38.27 -69.66
C LEU A 58 -12.82 38.87 -68.45
N ASN A 59 -12.98 38.11 -67.40
CA ASN A 59 -13.48 38.57 -66.11
C ASN A 59 -12.34 39.19 -65.29
N LEU A 60 -12.42 40.49 -64.98
CA LEU A 60 -11.36 41.21 -64.26
C LEU A 60 -11.24 40.80 -62.77
N GLY A 61 -12.28 40.16 -62.18
CA GLY A 61 -12.28 39.76 -60.78
C GLY A 61 -11.72 38.36 -60.54
N THR A 62 -12.03 37.42 -61.45
CA THR A 62 -11.61 36.02 -61.33
C THR A 62 -10.46 35.61 -62.19
N GLY A 63 -10.09 36.44 -63.19
CA GLY A 63 -9.11 36.12 -64.23
C GLY A 63 -9.60 35.06 -65.23
N GLU A 64 -10.83 34.61 -65.14
CA GLU A 64 -11.42 33.66 -66.08
C GLU A 64 -11.57 34.30 -67.48
N MET A 65 -11.00 33.65 -68.46
CA MET A 65 -11.00 34.05 -69.86
C MET A 65 -11.61 32.96 -70.74
N LYS A 66 -12.44 33.34 -71.68
CA LYS A 66 -12.99 32.52 -72.78
C LYS A 66 -12.45 33.03 -74.07
N LEU A 67 -11.74 32.21 -74.81
CA LEU A 67 -11.19 32.50 -76.11
C LEU A 67 -11.99 31.78 -77.16
N THR A 68 -12.39 32.47 -78.20
CA THR A 68 -12.95 31.87 -79.41
C THR A 68 -11.80 31.76 -80.43
N VAL A 69 -11.37 30.53 -80.67
CA VAL A 69 -10.25 30.20 -81.55
C VAL A 69 -10.81 29.60 -82.87
N THR A 70 -10.33 30.08 -84.00
CA THR A 70 -10.72 29.57 -85.33
C THR A 70 -9.56 28.71 -85.83
N GLU A 71 -9.76 27.42 -86.07
CA GLU A 71 -8.76 26.53 -86.66
C GLU A 71 -8.75 26.66 -88.19
N ASP A 72 -7.58 26.88 -88.78
CA ASP A 72 -7.34 27.14 -90.19
C ASP A 72 -7.82 26.05 -91.18
N SER A 73 -8.14 24.87 -90.72
CA SER A 73 -8.46 23.73 -91.59
C SER A 73 -10.00 23.46 -91.76
N SER A 74 -10.87 24.03 -90.95
CA SER A 74 -12.32 23.64 -90.99
C SER A 74 -13.35 24.75 -90.74
N LYS A 75 -12.99 26.02 -90.57
CA LYS A 75 -13.87 27.13 -90.16
C LYS A 75 -14.76 26.81 -88.95
N LYS A 76 -14.32 25.94 -88.03
CA LYS A 76 -15.03 25.61 -86.79
C LYS A 76 -14.48 26.47 -85.66
N GLU A 77 -15.36 27.28 -85.08
CA GLU A 77 -14.98 28.01 -83.87
C GLU A 77 -15.00 27.10 -82.67
N SER A 78 -13.93 27.06 -81.91
CA SER A 78 -13.83 26.36 -80.64
C SER A 78 -13.67 27.36 -79.48
N VAL A 79 -14.35 27.11 -78.35
CA VAL A 79 -14.27 27.99 -77.19
C VAL A 79 -13.32 27.32 -76.16
N VAL A 80 -12.20 27.98 -75.92
CA VAL A 80 -11.16 27.60 -74.93
C VAL A 80 -11.35 28.44 -73.69
N ARG A 81 -11.38 27.79 -72.50
CA ARG A 81 -11.41 28.46 -71.21
C ARG A 81 -10.08 28.40 -70.56
N TYR A 82 -9.59 29.54 -70.05
CA TYR A 82 -8.33 29.66 -69.35
C TYR A 82 -8.44 30.65 -68.21
N THR A 83 -7.75 30.42 -67.08
CA THR A 83 -7.68 31.41 -65.99
C THR A 83 -6.34 32.10 -66.03
N VAL A 84 -6.37 33.39 -66.33
CA VAL A 84 -5.16 34.23 -66.47
C VAL A 84 -4.59 34.51 -65.06
N PRO A 85 -3.33 34.19 -64.82
CA PRO A 85 -2.73 34.39 -63.49
C PRO A 85 -2.63 35.85 -63.06
N ASN A 86 -2.40 36.75 -64.05
CA ASN A 86 -2.38 38.18 -63.80
C ASN A 86 -2.92 38.91 -65.03
N VAL A 87 -4.07 39.58 -64.83
CA VAL A 87 -4.80 40.30 -65.90
C VAL A 87 -3.98 41.41 -66.52
N ASN A 88 -3.17 42.17 -65.73
CA ASN A 88 -2.36 43.27 -66.26
C ASN A 88 -1.17 42.75 -67.09
N LEU A 89 -0.55 41.65 -66.67
CA LEU A 89 0.52 41.02 -67.44
C LEU A 89 -0.05 40.52 -68.77
N PHE A 90 -1.14 39.81 -68.75
CA PHE A 90 -1.81 39.32 -69.96
C PHE A 90 -2.14 40.46 -70.96
N TYR A 91 -2.72 41.55 -70.45
CA TYR A 91 -3.05 42.68 -71.29
C TYR A 91 -1.84 43.34 -71.98
N ASN A 92 -0.75 43.46 -71.24
CA ASN A 92 0.53 43.97 -71.80
C ASN A 92 1.11 43.02 -72.86
N ASP A 93 1.10 41.70 -72.62
CA ASP A 93 1.66 40.72 -73.54
C ASP A 93 0.82 40.56 -74.82
N VAL A 94 -0.48 40.80 -74.76
CA VAL A 94 -1.38 40.55 -75.90
C VAL A 94 -1.74 41.85 -76.68
N SER A 95 -1.53 43.03 -76.08
CA SER A 95 -2.01 44.33 -76.65
C SER A 95 -1.45 44.55 -78.02
N ASP A 96 -0.20 44.23 -78.32
CA ASP A 96 0.41 44.49 -79.61
C ASP A 96 -0.08 43.52 -80.70
N TYR A 97 -0.29 42.25 -80.31
CA TYR A 97 -0.87 41.25 -81.22
C TYR A 97 -2.34 41.62 -81.63
N ILE A 98 -3.13 42.12 -80.65
CA ILE A 98 -4.52 42.60 -80.94
C ILE A 98 -4.48 43.79 -81.88
N LYS A 99 -3.54 44.72 -81.71
CA LYS A 99 -3.45 45.89 -82.64
C LYS A 99 -3.07 45.42 -84.02
N SER A 100 -2.06 44.61 -84.19
CA SER A 100 -1.63 44.07 -85.48
C SER A 100 -2.77 43.32 -86.16
N TYR A 101 -3.48 42.45 -85.46
CA TYR A 101 -4.62 41.73 -85.99
C TYR A 101 -5.72 42.67 -86.51
N ASN A 102 -6.06 43.72 -85.75
CA ASN A 102 -7.09 44.68 -86.10
C ASN A 102 -6.69 45.61 -87.26
N GLU A 103 -5.37 45.81 -87.49
CA GLU A 103 -4.86 46.54 -88.64
C GLU A 103 -4.88 45.69 -89.92
N GLU A 104 -4.63 44.40 -89.80
CA GLU A 104 -4.66 43.45 -90.94
C GLU A 104 -6.10 43.07 -91.34
N HIS A 105 -7.06 43.15 -90.36
CA HIS A 105 -8.44 42.77 -90.59
C HIS A 105 -9.46 43.94 -90.27
N PRO A 106 -9.47 45.05 -91.00
CA PRO A 106 -10.23 46.23 -90.63
C PRO A 106 -11.76 46.01 -90.65
N ASN A 107 -12.26 45.00 -91.41
CA ASN A 107 -13.67 44.63 -91.49
C ASN A 107 -14.06 43.50 -90.53
N ASN A 108 -13.13 42.87 -89.85
CA ASN A 108 -13.37 41.79 -88.91
C ASN A 108 -12.47 41.91 -87.65
N ARG A 109 -12.65 42.99 -86.91
CA ARG A 109 -11.84 43.30 -85.73
C ARG A 109 -12.09 42.29 -84.59
N MET A 110 -11.03 41.96 -83.86
CA MET A 110 -11.15 41.06 -82.65
C MET A 110 -12.16 41.66 -81.65
N THR A 111 -13.15 40.88 -81.25
CA THR A 111 -14.15 41.32 -80.30
C THR A 111 -13.62 41.08 -78.86
N GLN A 112 -13.56 42.17 -78.07
CA GLN A 112 -13.11 42.14 -76.67
C GLN A 112 -14.32 42.41 -75.75
N ASP A 113 -14.60 41.46 -74.86
CA ASP A 113 -15.61 41.64 -73.82
C ASP A 113 -14.97 41.57 -72.44
N VAL A 114 -15.09 42.66 -71.67
CA VAL A 114 -14.46 42.79 -70.33
C VAL A 114 -15.54 42.88 -69.30
N ILE A 115 -15.66 41.77 -68.52
CA ILE A 115 -16.66 41.63 -67.46
C ILE A 115 -16.11 42.27 -66.19
N ARG A 116 -16.81 43.21 -65.59
CA ARG A 116 -16.44 43.85 -64.32
C ARG A 116 -16.60 42.87 -63.15
N PRO A 117 -15.74 42.99 -62.09
CA PRO A 117 -15.92 42.24 -60.88
C PRO A 117 -17.32 42.48 -60.35
N ALA A 118 -18.04 41.41 -59.99
CA ALA A 118 -19.30 41.54 -59.27
C ALA A 118 -19.01 42.11 -57.88
N GLU A 119 -19.58 43.28 -57.54
CA GLU A 119 -19.48 43.82 -56.18
C GLU A 119 -20.28 42.90 -55.22
N THR A 120 -19.63 41.92 -54.65
CA THR A 120 -20.23 41.14 -53.56
C THR A 120 -20.40 42.06 -52.37
N SER A 121 -21.66 42.31 -51.95
CA SER A 121 -21.94 43.07 -50.72
C SER A 121 -21.10 42.52 -49.57
N TRP A 122 -20.36 43.39 -48.87
CA TRP A 122 -19.54 43.01 -47.69
C TRP A 122 -20.35 42.24 -46.63
N LEU A 123 -21.67 42.42 -46.60
CA LEU A 123 -22.58 41.67 -45.73
C LEU A 123 -22.64 40.17 -46.07
N VAL A 124 -22.48 39.79 -47.35
CA VAL A 124 -22.51 38.37 -47.74
C VAL A 124 -21.23 37.66 -47.33
N SER A 125 -20.09 38.35 -47.30
CA SER A 125 -18.82 37.79 -46.84
C SER A 125 -18.77 37.58 -45.31
N LEU A 126 -19.64 38.28 -44.55
CA LEU A 126 -19.76 38.09 -43.09
C LEU A 126 -20.64 36.91 -42.68
N ILE A 127 -21.52 36.41 -43.59
CA ILE A 127 -22.46 35.31 -43.28
C ILE A 127 -21.73 34.06 -42.80
N PRO A 128 -20.67 33.55 -43.42
CA PRO A 128 -19.93 32.35 -42.95
C PRO A 128 -19.31 32.56 -41.58
N THR A 129 -18.75 33.74 -41.31
CA THR A 129 -18.13 34.07 -40.03
C THR A 129 -19.17 34.18 -38.90
N LEU A 130 -20.29 34.81 -39.12
CA LEU A 130 -21.39 34.90 -38.17
C LEU A 130 -22.01 33.52 -37.89
N LEU A 131 -22.13 32.67 -38.89
CA LEU A 131 -22.63 31.31 -38.75
C LEU A 131 -21.69 30.46 -37.94
N MET A 132 -20.35 30.59 -38.12
CA MET A 132 -19.34 29.93 -37.34
C MET A 132 -19.35 30.39 -35.87
N ILE A 133 -19.51 31.71 -35.63
CA ILE A 133 -19.65 32.26 -34.28
C ILE A 133 -20.92 31.74 -33.61
N ALA A 134 -22.04 31.73 -34.32
CA ALA A 134 -23.31 31.21 -33.79
C ALA A 134 -23.21 29.72 -33.43
N LEU A 135 -22.54 28.90 -34.25
CA LEU A 135 -22.26 27.49 -33.97
C LEU A 135 -21.37 27.31 -32.77
N LEU A 136 -20.31 28.14 -32.64
CA LEU A 136 -19.40 28.12 -31.48
C LEU A 136 -20.15 28.51 -30.19
N VAL A 137 -21.00 29.53 -30.23
CA VAL A 137 -21.81 29.93 -29.08
C VAL A 137 -22.85 28.87 -28.74
N ALA A 138 -23.51 28.29 -29.74
CA ALA A 138 -24.44 27.17 -29.53
C ALA A 138 -23.74 25.94 -28.93
N PHE A 139 -22.55 25.60 -29.42
CA PHE A 139 -21.72 24.55 -28.87
C PHE A 139 -21.29 24.86 -27.43
N TRP A 140 -20.88 26.10 -27.14
CA TRP A 140 -20.50 26.55 -25.81
C TRP A 140 -21.67 26.50 -24.81
N VAL A 141 -22.87 26.97 -25.22
CA VAL A 141 -24.10 26.88 -24.41
C VAL A 141 -24.53 25.42 -24.21
N PHE A 142 -24.41 24.59 -25.25
CA PHE A 142 -24.68 23.15 -25.14
C PHE A 142 -23.70 22.46 -24.17
N MET A 143 -22.43 22.80 -24.26
CA MET A 143 -21.38 22.29 -23.35
C MET A 143 -21.63 22.78 -21.92
N MET A 144 -21.98 24.07 -21.72
CA MET A 144 -22.32 24.58 -20.39
C MET A 144 -23.59 23.93 -19.81
N LYS A 145 -24.65 23.72 -20.60
CA LYS A 145 -25.84 23.00 -20.14
C LYS A 145 -25.56 21.56 -19.77
N ARG A 146 -24.61 20.93 -20.43
CA ARG A 146 -24.23 19.54 -20.15
C ARG A 146 -23.21 19.40 -19.01
N MET A 147 -22.34 20.39 -18.84
CA MET A 147 -21.45 20.49 -17.65
C MET A 147 -22.24 20.96 -16.41
N GLY A 148 -23.25 21.79 -16.56
CA GLY A 148 -24.08 22.25 -15.45
C GLY A 148 -25.09 21.22 -14.92
N GLY A 149 -25.44 20.21 -15.71
CA GLY A 149 -26.43 19.19 -15.31
C GLY A 149 -25.85 17.93 -14.59
N GLY A 150 -24.54 17.77 -14.53
CA GLY A 150 -23.95 16.58 -13.92
C GLY A 150 -22.60 16.77 -13.22
N GLY A 151 -21.96 17.93 -13.31
CA GLY A 151 -20.58 18.13 -12.85
C GLY A 151 -20.40 19.16 -11.74
N ALA A 152 -21.16 20.24 -11.73
CA ALA A 152 -20.98 21.29 -10.70
C ALA A 152 -21.44 20.84 -9.30
N GLY A 153 -22.38 19.90 -9.21
CA GLY A 153 -22.78 19.29 -7.92
C GLY A 153 -21.72 18.33 -7.33
N ASN A 154 -20.89 17.71 -8.17
CA ASN A 154 -19.85 16.80 -7.69
C ASN A 154 -18.54 17.52 -7.31
N GLN A 155 -18.22 18.66 -7.88
CA GLN A 155 -17.05 19.44 -7.47
C GLN A 155 -17.20 20.08 -6.09
N MET A 156 -18.42 20.38 -5.65
CA MET A 156 -18.65 20.83 -4.26
C MET A 156 -18.62 19.70 -3.21
N ASN A 157 -18.51 18.44 -3.62
CA ASN A 157 -18.45 17.30 -2.69
C ASN A 157 -17.02 16.85 -2.32
N PHE A 158 -15.97 17.42 -2.90
CA PHE A 158 -14.58 17.10 -2.55
C PHE A 158 -14.22 17.41 -1.08
N GLY A 159 -14.87 18.38 -0.47
CA GLY A 159 -14.68 18.75 0.92
C GLY A 159 -15.60 18.03 1.92
N LYS A 160 -16.51 17.17 1.48
CA LYS A 160 -17.41 16.46 2.40
C LYS A 160 -16.78 15.18 2.91
N ALA A 161 -16.82 14.99 4.21
CA ALA A 161 -16.34 13.77 4.86
C ALA A 161 -17.20 12.57 4.40
N LYS A 162 -16.53 11.51 3.91
CA LYS A 162 -17.15 10.20 3.65
C LYS A 162 -17.35 9.47 5.00
N VAL A 163 -18.21 10.02 5.85
CA VAL A 163 -18.48 9.43 7.16
C VAL A 163 -19.30 8.18 6.97
N LYS A 164 -18.82 7.06 7.46
CA LYS A 164 -19.63 5.84 7.59
C LYS A 164 -20.58 6.02 8.78
N GLN A 165 -21.83 6.34 8.50
CA GLN A 165 -22.87 6.32 9.51
C GLN A 165 -23.36 4.87 9.66
N ILE A 166 -23.07 4.26 10.80
CA ILE A 166 -23.57 2.91 11.10
C ILE A 166 -24.89 3.09 11.84
N ASN A 167 -25.98 3.20 11.07
CA ASN A 167 -27.34 3.25 11.57
C ASN A 167 -28.07 1.90 11.44
N ASP A 168 -27.33 0.79 11.21
CA ASP A 168 -27.96 -0.52 11.02
C ASP A 168 -28.52 -1.03 12.35
N GLU A 169 -29.81 -0.78 12.55
CA GLU A 169 -30.58 -1.26 13.73
C GLU A 169 -30.56 -2.79 13.88
N LYS A 170 -30.20 -3.53 12.83
CA LYS A 170 -30.28 -4.99 12.78
C LYS A 170 -29.12 -5.72 13.44
N ARG A 171 -27.96 -5.09 13.69
CA ARG A 171 -26.81 -5.67 14.40
C ARG A 171 -25.99 -4.58 15.10
N ARG A 172 -26.50 -4.08 16.22
CA ARG A 172 -25.70 -3.21 17.09
C ARG A 172 -24.69 -4.06 17.85
N THR A 173 -23.41 -3.76 17.68
CA THR A 173 -22.34 -4.33 18.50
C THR A 173 -22.48 -3.78 19.92
N THR A 174 -22.50 -4.63 20.93
CA THR A 174 -22.64 -4.26 22.35
C THR A 174 -21.45 -4.78 23.16
N PHE A 175 -21.37 -4.47 24.44
CA PHE A 175 -20.34 -5.00 25.32
C PHE A 175 -20.35 -6.53 25.44
N ALA A 176 -21.47 -7.19 25.12
CA ALA A 176 -21.56 -8.64 25.04
C ALA A 176 -20.80 -9.25 23.85
N ASP A 177 -20.51 -8.45 22.83
CA ASP A 177 -19.73 -8.86 21.67
C ASP A 177 -18.22 -8.60 21.83
N VAL A 178 -17.83 -7.92 22.93
CA VAL A 178 -16.44 -7.63 23.28
C VAL A 178 -16.03 -8.55 24.44
N ALA A 179 -15.06 -9.39 24.21
CA ALA A 179 -14.49 -10.28 25.21
C ALA A 179 -13.10 -9.81 25.66
N GLY A 180 -12.68 -10.16 26.85
CA GLY A 180 -11.32 -9.98 27.36
C GLY A 180 -10.88 -8.51 27.51
N ALA A 181 -11.78 -7.62 27.87
CA ALA A 181 -11.50 -6.20 28.12
C ALA A 181 -12.46 -5.68 29.20
N ASP A 182 -12.51 -6.34 30.36
CA ASP A 182 -13.52 -6.07 31.38
C ASP A 182 -13.25 -4.76 32.10
N GLU A 183 -11.99 -4.42 32.37
CA GLU A 183 -11.57 -3.17 32.98
C GLU A 183 -11.86 -1.99 32.06
N GLU A 184 -11.52 -2.11 30.80
CA GLU A 184 -11.78 -1.08 29.78
C GLU A 184 -13.28 -0.86 29.57
N LYS A 185 -14.08 -1.94 29.60
CA LYS A 185 -15.54 -1.85 29.55
C LYS A 185 -16.10 -1.11 30.76
N GLU A 186 -15.56 -1.36 31.96
CA GLU A 186 -16.00 -0.67 33.18
C GLU A 186 -15.69 0.83 33.10
N GLU A 187 -14.49 1.21 32.68
CA GLU A 187 -14.11 2.62 32.48
C GLU A 187 -15.02 3.33 31.46
N LEU A 188 -15.39 2.62 30.38
CA LEU A 188 -16.25 3.17 29.33
C LEU A 188 -17.75 3.12 29.69
N ARG A 189 -18.16 2.36 30.71
CA ARG A 189 -19.53 2.27 31.16
C ARG A 189 -20.08 3.61 31.70
N GLU A 190 -19.23 4.44 32.30
CA GLU A 190 -19.61 5.79 32.73
C GLU A 190 -20.04 6.65 31.53
N ILE A 191 -19.36 6.51 30.38
CA ILE A 191 -19.70 7.22 29.14
C ILE A 191 -21.05 6.74 28.60
N VAL A 192 -21.27 5.44 28.61
CA VAL A 192 -22.56 4.85 28.21
C VAL A 192 -23.69 5.36 29.10
N GLU A 193 -23.51 5.36 30.42
CA GLU A 193 -24.52 5.88 31.35
C GLU A 193 -24.81 7.36 31.11
N PHE A 194 -23.78 8.18 30.89
CA PHE A 194 -23.99 9.58 30.57
C PHE A 194 -24.80 9.78 29.29
N LEU A 195 -24.43 9.11 28.21
CA LEU A 195 -25.16 9.21 26.95
C LEU A 195 -26.63 8.75 27.07
N LYS A 196 -26.91 7.77 27.96
CA LYS A 196 -28.25 7.31 28.26
C LYS A 196 -29.02 8.27 29.18
N ARG A 197 -28.35 8.90 30.16
CA ARG A 197 -28.98 9.70 31.22
C ARG A 197 -28.15 10.95 31.61
N PRO A 198 -28.01 11.94 30.73
CA PRO A 198 -27.15 13.08 30.94
C PRO A 198 -27.57 13.95 32.15
N ASN A 199 -28.88 14.01 32.44
CA ASN A 199 -29.40 14.83 33.54
C ASN A 199 -28.87 14.42 34.91
N LYS A 200 -28.66 13.12 35.18
CA LYS A 200 -28.11 12.61 36.44
C LYS A 200 -26.75 13.24 36.80
N TYR A 201 -25.91 13.45 35.78
CA TYR A 201 -24.56 14.02 35.95
C TYR A 201 -24.59 15.55 36.01
N ASN A 202 -25.48 16.16 35.23
CA ASN A 202 -25.67 17.62 35.24
C ASN A 202 -26.17 18.16 36.59
N GLU A 203 -27.10 17.44 37.23
CA GLU A 203 -27.64 17.82 38.54
C GLU A 203 -26.59 17.79 39.67
N LEU A 204 -25.58 16.92 39.53
CA LEU A 204 -24.45 16.83 40.47
C LEU A 204 -23.30 17.75 40.11
N GLY A 205 -23.38 18.51 38.99
CA GLY A 205 -22.32 19.38 38.51
C GLY A 205 -21.08 18.64 37.98
N ALA A 206 -21.21 17.35 37.69
CA ALA A 206 -20.09 16.55 37.17
C ALA A 206 -19.76 16.96 35.75
N ARG A 207 -18.47 17.09 35.48
CA ARG A 207 -17.93 17.32 34.12
C ARG A 207 -17.55 15.98 33.52
N ILE A 208 -18.12 15.67 32.38
CA ILE A 208 -17.84 14.44 31.67
C ILE A 208 -16.72 14.68 30.66
N PRO A 209 -15.84 13.69 30.44
CA PRO A 209 -14.79 13.80 29.44
C PRO A 209 -15.40 14.05 28.07
N LYS A 210 -14.94 15.06 27.35
CA LYS A 210 -15.36 15.34 25.98
C LYS A 210 -14.77 14.34 25.00
N GLY A 211 -13.59 13.81 25.34
CA GLY A 211 -12.87 12.88 24.49
C GLY A 211 -12.17 11.77 25.27
N VAL A 212 -12.18 10.59 24.69
CA VAL A 212 -11.48 9.40 25.17
C VAL A 212 -10.50 8.94 24.13
N LEU A 213 -9.27 8.71 24.54
CA LEU A 213 -8.24 8.14 23.69
C LEU A 213 -8.04 6.66 24.06
N LEU A 214 -8.32 5.76 23.11
CA LEU A 214 -8.01 4.34 23.23
C LEU A 214 -6.58 4.13 22.73
N VAL A 215 -5.72 3.63 23.61
CA VAL A 215 -4.30 3.43 23.33
C VAL A 215 -3.96 1.95 23.46
N GLY A 216 -3.19 1.38 22.56
CA GLY A 216 -2.72 0.01 22.67
C GLY A 216 -2.20 -0.58 21.37
N PRO A 217 -1.66 -1.80 21.40
CA PRO A 217 -1.14 -2.49 20.23
C PRO A 217 -2.21 -2.66 19.13
N PRO A 218 -1.81 -2.84 17.87
CA PRO A 218 -2.77 -3.17 16.81
C PRO A 218 -3.43 -4.51 17.09
N GLY A 219 -4.69 -4.66 16.64
CA GLY A 219 -5.43 -5.92 16.80
C GLY A 219 -6.09 -6.15 18.16
N THR A 220 -5.90 -5.27 19.16
CA THR A 220 -6.49 -5.44 20.50
C THR A 220 -7.98 -5.08 20.60
N GLY A 221 -8.63 -4.67 19.51
CA GLY A 221 -10.07 -4.44 19.48
C GLY A 221 -10.54 -3.02 19.80
N LYS A 222 -9.66 -2.00 19.75
CA LYS A 222 -9.99 -0.58 20.02
C LYS A 222 -11.21 -0.09 19.24
N THR A 223 -11.23 -0.34 17.94
CA THR A 223 -12.35 0.04 17.06
C THR A 223 -13.64 -0.71 17.41
N LEU A 224 -13.52 -1.98 17.79
CA LEU A 224 -14.66 -2.81 18.23
C LEU A 224 -15.24 -2.27 19.54
N LEU A 225 -14.37 -1.93 20.50
CA LEU A 225 -14.76 -1.37 21.80
C LEU A 225 -15.47 -0.03 21.63
N ALA A 226 -14.95 0.90 20.80
CA ALA A 226 -15.60 2.17 20.50
C ALA A 226 -17.00 1.98 19.89
N ARG A 227 -17.15 1.01 19.00
CA ARG A 227 -18.44 0.66 18.40
C ARG A 227 -19.40 0.06 19.43
N ALA A 228 -18.88 -0.75 20.33
CA ALA A 228 -19.67 -1.35 21.40
C ALA A 228 -20.22 -0.30 22.38
N VAL A 229 -19.44 0.74 22.71
CA VAL A 229 -19.89 1.88 23.50
C VAL A 229 -21.10 2.56 22.85
N ALA A 230 -21.04 2.83 21.56
CA ALA A 230 -22.15 3.46 20.83
C ALA A 230 -23.40 2.56 20.78
N GLY A 231 -23.20 1.27 20.52
CA GLY A 231 -24.30 0.29 20.48
C GLY A 231 -24.95 0.10 21.83
N GLU A 232 -24.14 0.02 22.89
CA GLU A 232 -24.62 -0.07 24.28
C GLU A 232 -25.36 1.20 24.72
N ALA A 233 -24.87 2.37 24.33
CA ALA A 233 -25.55 3.64 24.58
C ALA A 233 -26.78 3.86 23.70
N GLY A 234 -26.91 3.15 22.58
CA GLY A 234 -28.02 3.30 21.64
C GLY A 234 -27.95 4.58 20.80
N VAL A 235 -26.77 5.18 20.66
CA VAL A 235 -26.56 6.46 19.95
C VAL A 235 -25.93 6.26 18.57
N PRO A 236 -26.10 7.24 17.63
CA PRO A 236 -25.42 7.24 16.35
C PRO A 236 -23.88 7.19 16.49
N PHE A 237 -23.23 6.44 15.58
CA PHE A 237 -21.78 6.28 15.54
C PHE A 237 -21.25 6.79 14.20
N PHE A 238 -20.43 7.87 14.26
CA PHE A 238 -19.79 8.47 13.12
C PHE A 238 -18.32 8.08 13.10
N SER A 239 -17.93 7.17 12.20
CA SER A 239 -16.56 6.68 12.10
C SER A 239 -15.83 7.26 10.90
N ILE A 240 -14.58 7.69 11.12
CA ILE A 240 -13.65 8.14 10.11
C ILE A 240 -12.24 7.68 10.47
N SER A 241 -11.37 7.44 9.47
CA SER A 241 -9.94 7.24 9.71
C SER A 241 -9.21 8.59 9.74
N GLY A 242 -8.20 8.73 10.60
CA GLY A 242 -7.31 9.88 10.60
C GLY A 242 -6.64 10.11 9.24
N SER A 243 -6.35 9.02 8.50
CA SER A 243 -5.82 9.10 7.13
C SER A 243 -6.78 9.76 6.13
N ASP A 244 -8.10 9.67 6.34
CA ASP A 244 -9.10 10.32 5.48
C ASP A 244 -9.05 11.86 5.55
N PHE A 245 -8.41 12.41 6.57
CA PHE A 245 -8.21 13.85 6.71
C PHE A 245 -6.96 14.37 6.00
N VAL A 246 -6.02 13.47 5.64
CA VAL A 246 -4.77 13.84 4.98
C VAL A 246 -4.97 13.77 3.47
N GLU A 247 -4.93 14.93 2.82
CA GLU A 247 -5.10 15.07 1.37
C GLU A 247 -3.97 15.92 0.79
N MET A 248 -3.78 15.87 -0.53
CA MET A 248 -2.75 16.68 -1.19
C MET A 248 -3.14 18.16 -1.36
N PHE A 249 -4.42 18.49 -1.19
CA PHE A 249 -4.94 19.85 -1.38
C PHE A 249 -5.17 20.53 -0.04
N VAL A 250 -4.52 21.68 0.15
CA VAL A 250 -4.62 22.47 1.37
C VAL A 250 -6.07 22.88 1.67
N GLY A 251 -6.50 22.66 2.92
CA GLY A 251 -7.83 23.04 3.43
C GLY A 251 -8.93 22.00 3.23
N VAL A 252 -8.72 20.91 2.48
CA VAL A 252 -9.70 19.84 2.29
C VAL A 252 -9.88 19.05 3.59
N GLY A 253 -8.81 18.70 4.29
CA GLY A 253 -8.86 18.02 5.58
C GLY A 253 -9.62 18.84 6.63
N ALA A 254 -9.30 20.12 6.77
CA ALA A 254 -10.02 21.01 7.66
C ALA A 254 -11.52 21.17 7.33
N SER A 255 -11.88 21.12 6.03
CA SER A 255 -13.29 21.13 5.61
C SER A 255 -14.01 19.83 5.98
N ARG A 256 -13.34 18.67 5.88
CA ARG A 256 -13.89 17.38 6.31
C ARG A 256 -14.10 17.32 7.83
N VAL A 257 -13.16 17.87 8.60
CA VAL A 257 -13.32 17.99 10.05
C VAL A 257 -14.60 18.76 10.36
N ARG A 258 -14.78 19.97 9.81
CA ARG A 258 -16.00 20.76 10.01
C ARG A 258 -17.27 20.02 9.64
N ASP A 259 -17.31 19.38 8.47
CA ASP A 259 -18.49 18.63 8.01
C ASP A 259 -18.82 17.44 8.95
N LEU A 260 -17.82 16.74 9.50
CA LEU A 260 -18.00 15.69 10.49
C LEU A 260 -18.66 16.23 11.76
N PHE A 261 -18.09 17.32 12.31
CA PHE A 261 -18.56 17.91 13.55
C PHE A 261 -19.96 18.55 13.39
N ASP A 262 -20.24 19.18 12.25
CA ASP A 262 -21.59 19.69 11.90
C ASP A 262 -22.63 18.58 11.84
N LYS A 263 -22.25 17.42 11.29
CA LYS A 263 -23.14 16.24 11.25
C LYS A 263 -23.39 15.69 12.66
N ALA A 264 -22.36 15.64 13.50
CA ALA A 264 -22.49 15.19 14.87
C ALA A 264 -23.39 16.13 15.71
N LYS A 265 -23.19 17.44 15.59
CA LYS A 265 -24.03 18.47 16.25
C LYS A 265 -25.51 18.34 15.87
N LYS A 266 -25.82 17.98 14.62
CA LYS A 266 -27.20 17.78 14.15
C LYS A 266 -27.86 16.48 14.63
N ASN A 267 -27.03 15.50 15.04
CA ASN A 267 -27.49 14.16 15.44
C ASN A 267 -27.15 13.81 16.88
N HIS A 268 -27.03 14.79 17.76
CA HIS A 268 -26.77 14.55 19.18
C HIS A 268 -28.00 13.88 19.89
N PRO A 269 -27.79 13.01 20.89
CA PRO A 269 -26.51 12.50 21.38
C PRO A 269 -25.87 11.50 20.41
N CYS A 270 -24.54 11.58 20.24
CA CYS A 270 -23.80 10.72 19.31
C CYS A 270 -22.33 10.52 19.73
N ILE A 271 -21.68 9.55 19.09
CA ILE A 271 -20.24 9.32 19.22
C ILE A 271 -19.55 9.63 17.88
N ILE A 272 -18.49 10.44 17.94
CA ILE A 272 -17.51 10.59 16.85
C ILE A 272 -16.35 9.65 17.15
N PHE A 273 -16.02 8.77 16.22
CA PHE A 273 -14.85 7.90 16.32
C PHE A 273 -13.82 8.23 15.25
N ILE A 274 -12.58 8.47 15.69
CA ILE A 274 -11.44 8.73 14.81
C ILE A 274 -10.43 7.61 15.01
N ASP A 275 -10.34 6.72 14.03
CA ASP A 275 -9.32 5.67 14.03
C ASP A 275 -7.98 6.22 13.54
N GLU A 276 -6.87 5.66 13.99
CA GLU A 276 -5.52 6.09 13.59
C GLU A 276 -5.33 7.61 13.70
N ILE A 277 -5.69 8.18 14.86
CA ILE A 277 -5.61 9.64 15.08
C ILE A 277 -4.19 10.18 14.90
N ASP A 278 -3.17 9.35 15.06
CA ASP A 278 -1.76 9.66 14.85
C ASP A 278 -1.44 10.06 13.39
N ALA A 279 -2.27 9.69 12.42
CA ALA A 279 -2.12 10.17 11.04
C ALA A 279 -2.25 11.70 10.93
N VAL A 280 -3.10 12.33 11.76
CA VAL A 280 -3.34 13.79 11.79
C VAL A 280 -2.73 14.44 13.02
N GLY A 281 -2.78 13.74 14.15
CA GLY A 281 -2.41 14.26 15.47
C GLY A 281 -0.94 14.25 15.80
N ARG A 282 -0.04 13.97 14.86
CA ARG A 282 1.41 13.92 15.09
C ARG A 282 1.98 15.28 15.45
N GLN A 283 2.95 15.29 16.39
CA GLN A 283 3.70 16.48 16.81
C GLN A 283 4.33 17.20 15.62
N ARG A 284 4.40 18.54 15.75
CA ARG A 284 5.01 19.44 14.78
C ARG A 284 6.49 19.14 14.65
N GLY A 285 6.96 18.78 13.46
CA GLY A 285 8.37 18.53 13.18
C GLY A 285 8.92 19.61 12.26
N ALA A 286 10.17 20.00 12.43
CA ALA A 286 10.90 20.87 11.53
C ALA A 286 11.25 20.09 10.23
N GLY A 287 10.25 19.75 9.41
CA GLY A 287 10.43 19.11 8.10
C GLY A 287 10.24 20.11 6.98
N LEU A 288 11.26 20.25 6.13
CA LEU A 288 11.21 21.01 4.89
C LEU A 288 10.35 20.25 3.84
N GLY A 289 9.03 20.53 3.78
CA GLY A 289 8.17 19.96 2.73
C GLY A 289 6.70 20.34 2.86
N GLY A 290 6.07 20.77 1.76
CA GLY A 290 4.71 21.33 1.67
C GLY A 290 3.53 20.40 2.06
N GLY A 291 3.78 19.15 2.47
CA GLY A 291 2.74 18.25 3.02
C GLY A 291 2.49 18.42 4.53
N HIS A 292 3.30 19.22 5.20
CA HIS A 292 3.16 19.48 6.65
C HIS A 292 2.08 20.52 6.95
N ASP A 293 1.96 21.56 6.12
CA ASP A 293 1.04 22.68 6.32
C ASP A 293 -0.44 22.24 6.32
N GLU A 294 -0.82 21.31 5.46
CA GLU A 294 -2.18 20.81 5.39
C GLU A 294 -2.55 19.98 6.61
N ARG A 295 -1.63 19.12 7.08
CA ARG A 295 -1.83 18.31 8.28
C ARG A 295 -1.96 19.19 9.53
N GLU A 296 -1.10 20.21 9.69
CA GLU A 296 -1.18 21.15 10.79
C GLU A 296 -2.47 21.96 10.76
N GLN A 297 -2.91 22.41 9.58
CA GLN A 297 -4.17 23.12 9.43
C GLN A 297 -5.35 22.24 9.84
N THR A 298 -5.31 20.96 9.48
CA THR A 298 -6.34 19.98 9.82
C THR A 298 -6.35 19.69 11.33
N LEU A 299 -5.18 19.50 11.94
CA LEU A 299 -5.04 19.35 13.39
C LEU A 299 -5.58 20.58 14.14
N ASN A 300 -5.19 21.78 13.72
CA ASN A 300 -5.68 23.00 14.32
C ASN A 300 -7.21 23.12 14.22
N GLN A 301 -7.79 22.75 13.06
CA GLN A 301 -9.24 22.72 12.91
C GLN A 301 -9.89 21.69 13.84
N LEU A 302 -9.30 20.51 13.99
CA LEU A 302 -9.78 19.50 14.93
C LEU A 302 -9.79 20.05 16.37
N LEU A 303 -8.70 20.69 16.81
CA LEU A 303 -8.61 21.30 18.13
C LEU A 303 -9.66 22.40 18.33
N VAL A 304 -9.89 23.25 17.32
CA VAL A 304 -10.92 24.30 17.36
C VAL A 304 -12.32 23.71 17.50
N GLU A 305 -12.65 22.65 16.72
CA GLU A 305 -13.96 22.01 16.83
C GLU A 305 -14.15 21.32 18.18
N MET A 306 -13.11 20.68 18.74
CA MET A 306 -13.15 20.08 20.08
C MET A 306 -13.39 21.12 21.18
N ASP A 307 -12.72 22.26 21.09
CA ASP A 307 -12.90 23.35 22.05
C ASP A 307 -14.27 24.04 21.87
N GLY A 308 -14.83 24.02 20.67
CA GLY A 308 -16.10 24.62 20.31
C GLY A 308 -17.36 23.88 20.83
N PHE A 309 -17.20 22.67 21.41
CA PHE A 309 -18.31 22.00 22.11
C PHE A 309 -18.52 22.58 23.49
N GLY A 310 -19.78 22.92 23.82
CA GLY A 310 -20.19 23.21 25.17
C GLY A 310 -20.06 21.98 26.07
N ALA A 311 -19.91 22.21 27.38
CA ALA A 311 -20.01 21.12 28.33
C ALA A 311 -21.42 20.51 28.21
N ASN A 312 -21.49 19.19 27.98
CA ASN A 312 -22.74 18.41 27.96
C ASN A 312 -23.65 18.55 26.73
N GLU A 313 -23.10 18.91 25.55
CA GLU A 313 -23.87 18.89 24.28
C GLU A 313 -24.24 17.47 23.78
N GLY A 314 -23.86 16.42 24.52
CA GLY A 314 -24.20 15.03 24.17
C GLY A 314 -23.35 14.44 23.00
N VAL A 315 -22.29 15.11 22.60
CA VAL A 315 -21.33 14.60 21.62
C VAL A 315 -20.06 14.17 22.36
N ILE A 316 -19.70 12.90 22.23
CA ILE A 316 -18.46 12.36 22.80
C ILE A 316 -17.54 11.93 21.67
N MET A 317 -16.27 12.28 21.78
CA MET A 317 -15.25 11.82 20.85
C MET A 317 -14.53 10.63 21.45
N ILE A 318 -14.32 9.60 20.61
CA ILE A 318 -13.43 8.48 20.92
C ILE A 318 -12.38 8.46 19.81
N ALA A 319 -11.10 8.45 20.15
CA ALA A 319 -10.04 8.27 19.17
C ALA A 319 -9.24 7.01 19.51
N ALA A 320 -8.66 6.39 18.52
CA ALA A 320 -7.77 5.24 18.70
C ALA A 320 -6.40 5.52 18.08
N THR A 321 -5.34 5.06 18.79
CA THR A 321 -3.97 5.10 18.28
C THR A 321 -3.17 3.90 18.77
N ASN A 322 -2.21 3.48 17.95
CA ASN A 322 -1.20 2.51 18.35
C ASN A 322 0.09 3.19 18.86
N ARG A 323 0.19 4.51 18.68
CA ARG A 323 1.40 5.30 18.97
C ARG A 323 1.07 6.59 19.71
N PRO A 324 0.82 6.52 21.02
CA PRO A 324 0.55 7.71 21.80
C PRO A 324 1.78 8.64 21.92
N ASP A 325 2.98 8.08 21.75
CA ASP A 325 4.28 8.76 21.83
C ASP A 325 4.47 9.88 20.79
N ILE A 326 3.80 9.77 19.65
CA ILE A 326 3.95 10.75 18.55
C ILE A 326 2.84 11.80 18.52
N LEU A 327 1.83 11.70 19.39
CA LEU A 327 0.71 12.64 19.41
C LEU A 327 1.11 14.01 19.92
N ASP A 328 0.53 15.07 19.34
CA ASP A 328 0.70 16.44 19.81
C ASP A 328 0.12 16.58 21.22
N PRO A 329 0.90 17.07 22.21
CA PRO A 329 0.43 17.25 23.58
C PRO A 329 -0.82 18.13 23.68
N ALA A 330 -1.09 18.97 22.68
CA ALA A 330 -2.29 19.79 22.64
C ALA A 330 -3.58 18.97 22.56
N LEU A 331 -3.54 17.78 21.99
CA LEU A 331 -4.67 16.85 21.95
C LEU A 331 -5.01 16.28 23.33
N MET A 332 -4.02 16.15 24.20
CA MET A 332 -4.13 15.53 25.53
C MET A 332 -4.51 16.53 26.62
N ARG A 333 -4.75 17.82 26.27
CA ARG A 333 -5.13 18.83 27.25
C ARG A 333 -6.57 18.61 27.76
N PRO A 334 -6.84 18.96 29.04
CA PRO A 334 -8.20 18.89 29.60
C PRO A 334 -9.23 19.60 28.70
N GLY A 335 -10.36 18.96 28.49
CA GLY A 335 -11.43 19.42 27.60
C GLY A 335 -11.30 18.94 26.14
N ARG A 336 -10.30 18.10 25.84
CA ARG A 336 -10.09 17.42 24.57
C ARG A 336 -10.08 15.90 24.78
N PHE A 337 -8.95 15.21 24.57
CA PHE A 337 -8.80 13.80 24.97
C PHE A 337 -8.28 13.75 26.42
N ASP A 338 -9.15 14.01 27.34
CA ASP A 338 -8.82 14.13 28.76
C ASP A 338 -8.87 12.80 29.53
N ARG A 339 -9.36 11.75 28.90
CA ARG A 339 -9.29 10.37 29.41
C ARG A 339 -8.54 9.47 28.43
N GLN A 340 -7.62 8.66 28.96
CA GLN A 340 -6.92 7.63 28.21
C GLN A 340 -7.31 6.28 28.75
N VAL A 341 -7.70 5.36 27.87
CA VAL A 341 -8.00 3.98 28.20
C VAL A 341 -6.98 3.10 27.49
N MET A 342 -6.21 2.35 28.25
CA MET A 342 -5.17 1.45 27.74
C MET A 342 -5.80 0.11 27.40
N VAL A 343 -5.80 -0.24 26.11
CA VAL A 343 -6.31 -1.54 25.62
C VAL A 343 -5.12 -2.44 25.34
N GLY A 344 -4.76 -3.23 26.34
CA GLY A 344 -3.57 -4.09 26.34
C GLY A 344 -3.75 -5.40 25.57
N TYR A 345 -2.75 -6.28 25.70
CA TYR A 345 -2.89 -7.68 25.32
C TYR A 345 -3.83 -8.38 26.29
N PRO A 346 -4.73 -9.26 25.82
CA PRO A 346 -5.61 -10.01 26.69
C PRO A 346 -4.84 -11.03 27.53
N ASP A 347 -5.23 -11.19 28.79
CA ASP A 347 -4.74 -12.25 29.66
C ASP A 347 -5.30 -13.63 29.24
N VAL A 348 -4.90 -14.71 29.91
CA VAL A 348 -5.35 -16.09 29.58
C VAL A 348 -6.88 -16.19 29.55
N ARG A 349 -7.58 -15.58 30.51
CA ARG A 349 -9.04 -15.61 30.57
C ARG A 349 -9.66 -14.82 29.42
N GLY A 350 -9.12 -13.64 29.16
CA GLY A 350 -9.55 -12.81 28.05
C GLY A 350 -9.35 -13.50 26.71
N ARG A 351 -8.22 -14.20 26.50
CA ARG A 351 -7.98 -14.98 25.29
C ARG A 351 -8.99 -16.13 25.13
N GLU A 352 -9.29 -16.83 26.22
CA GLU A 352 -10.29 -17.89 26.20
C GLU A 352 -11.68 -17.35 25.84
N ASP A 353 -12.08 -16.22 26.42
CA ASP A 353 -13.36 -15.58 26.11
C ASP A 353 -13.41 -15.04 24.66
N ILE A 354 -12.32 -14.48 24.16
CA ILE A 354 -12.19 -14.07 22.76
C ILE A 354 -12.32 -15.28 21.84
N LEU A 355 -11.62 -16.38 22.14
CA LEU A 355 -11.73 -17.61 21.37
C LEU A 355 -13.17 -18.15 21.36
N ARG A 356 -13.88 -18.12 22.50
CA ARG A 356 -15.30 -18.50 22.58
C ARG A 356 -16.19 -17.64 21.67
N VAL A 357 -15.92 -16.33 21.60
CA VAL A 357 -16.68 -15.43 20.72
C VAL A 357 -16.42 -15.77 19.25
N HIS A 358 -15.17 -15.97 18.85
CA HIS A 358 -14.80 -16.28 17.47
C HIS A 358 -15.07 -17.74 17.05
N ALA A 359 -15.27 -18.63 18.03
CA ALA A 359 -15.73 -20.01 17.80
C ALA A 359 -17.22 -20.10 17.45
N LYS A 360 -18.01 -19.06 17.76
CA LYS A 360 -19.45 -19.05 17.43
C LYS A 360 -19.66 -19.22 15.93
N GLY A 361 -20.37 -20.30 15.57
CA GLY A 361 -20.65 -20.61 14.17
C GLY A 361 -19.57 -21.41 13.43
N LYS A 362 -18.50 -21.83 14.13
CA LYS A 362 -17.51 -22.78 13.62
C LYS A 362 -17.78 -24.18 14.22
N PRO A 363 -17.78 -25.26 13.44
CA PRO A 363 -17.94 -26.60 13.95
C PRO A 363 -16.62 -27.07 14.59
N LEU A 364 -16.51 -26.96 15.91
CA LEU A 364 -15.38 -27.51 16.66
C LEU A 364 -15.64 -28.98 17.01
N ALA A 365 -14.62 -29.82 16.96
CA ALA A 365 -14.66 -31.19 17.39
C ALA A 365 -14.61 -31.28 18.95
N PRO A 366 -15.03 -32.40 19.55
CA PRO A 366 -15.08 -32.56 21.01
C PRO A 366 -13.72 -32.55 21.70
N ASP A 367 -12.63 -32.79 20.98
CA ASP A 367 -11.24 -32.76 21.45
C ASP A 367 -10.67 -31.36 21.63
N VAL A 368 -11.37 -30.31 21.14
CA VAL A 368 -10.89 -28.93 21.18
C VAL A 368 -11.11 -28.34 22.57
N ASP A 369 -10.01 -28.03 23.25
CA ASP A 369 -10.01 -27.28 24.50
C ASP A 369 -9.53 -25.84 24.30
N LEU A 370 -10.48 -24.88 24.36
CA LEU A 370 -10.17 -23.46 24.21
C LEU A 370 -9.30 -22.91 25.34
N SER A 371 -9.32 -23.51 26.54
CA SER A 371 -8.48 -23.11 27.65
C SER A 371 -7.00 -23.45 27.39
N THR A 372 -6.73 -24.62 26.83
CA THR A 372 -5.38 -25.01 26.42
C THR A 372 -4.86 -24.10 25.30
N ILE A 373 -5.71 -23.78 24.32
CA ILE A 373 -5.35 -22.84 23.23
C ILE A 373 -5.07 -21.44 23.80
N ALA A 374 -5.86 -20.96 24.75
CA ALA A 374 -5.66 -19.65 25.37
C ALA A 374 -4.32 -19.59 26.13
N LYS A 375 -3.90 -20.67 26.78
CA LYS A 375 -2.58 -20.76 27.43
C LYS A 375 -1.46 -20.74 26.41
N SER A 376 -1.58 -21.50 25.33
CA SER A 376 -0.54 -21.64 24.30
C SER A 376 -0.42 -20.41 23.37
N THR A 377 -1.30 -19.43 23.46
CA THR A 377 -1.34 -18.23 22.61
C THR A 377 -1.01 -16.95 23.39
N ALA A 378 -0.06 -17.03 24.35
CA ALA A 378 0.42 -15.84 25.05
C ALA A 378 0.93 -14.78 24.07
N GLY A 379 0.58 -13.51 24.33
CA GLY A 379 0.95 -12.39 23.46
C GLY A 379 0.09 -12.24 22.19
N PHE A 380 -0.89 -13.12 21.94
CA PHE A 380 -1.83 -12.95 20.82
C PHE A 380 -2.87 -11.87 21.15
N THR A 381 -3.15 -11.06 20.15
CA THR A 381 -4.27 -10.09 20.17
C THR A 381 -5.59 -10.75 19.80
N GLY A 382 -6.69 -10.04 19.97
CA GLY A 382 -8.00 -10.53 19.53
C GLY A 382 -8.06 -10.83 18.03
N ALA A 383 -7.35 -10.04 17.22
CA ALA A 383 -7.26 -10.26 15.78
C ALA A 383 -6.42 -11.51 15.42
N ASP A 384 -5.35 -11.78 16.19
CA ASP A 384 -4.55 -12.98 15.98
C ASP A 384 -5.33 -14.24 16.32
N LEU A 385 -6.14 -14.21 17.40
CA LEU A 385 -7.01 -15.31 17.81
C LEU A 385 -8.16 -15.57 16.82
N GLU A 386 -8.72 -14.50 16.23
CA GLU A 386 -9.69 -14.62 15.14
C GLU A 386 -9.06 -15.29 13.93
N ASN A 387 -7.88 -14.81 13.53
CA ASN A 387 -7.10 -15.35 12.41
C ASN A 387 -6.71 -16.81 12.65
N LEU A 388 -6.30 -17.16 13.86
CA LEU A 388 -5.97 -18.53 14.27
C LEU A 388 -7.13 -19.50 14.00
N LEU A 389 -8.31 -19.18 14.51
CA LEU A 389 -9.51 -20.03 14.30
C LEU A 389 -9.98 -20.04 12.83
N ASN A 390 -9.72 -18.98 12.09
CA ASN A 390 -9.99 -18.93 10.67
C ASN A 390 -9.02 -19.81 9.88
N GLU A 391 -7.72 -19.76 10.19
CA GLU A 391 -6.71 -20.61 9.57
C GLU A 391 -6.92 -22.09 9.89
N ALA A 392 -7.32 -22.42 11.14
CA ALA A 392 -7.68 -23.78 11.50
C ALA A 392 -8.89 -24.28 10.70
N ALA A 393 -9.92 -23.45 10.50
CA ALA A 393 -11.06 -23.80 9.65
C ALA A 393 -10.66 -24.04 8.19
N LEU A 394 -9.73 -23.22 7.65
CA LEU A 394 -9.20 -23.40 6.30
C LEU A 394 -8.37 -24.69 6.17
N LEU A 395 -7.62 -25.07 7.21
CA LEU A 395 -6.88 -26.33 7.24
C LEU A 395 -7.80 -27.52 7.29
N ALA A 396 -8.82 -27.51 8.16
CA ALA A 396 -9.86 -28.55 8.25
C ALA A 396 -10.58 -28.74 6.91
N ALA A 397 -10.99 -27.63 6.28
CA ALA A 397 -11.63 -27.66 4.96
C ALA A 397 -10.72 -28.24 3.87
N ARG A 398 -9.42 -27.99 3.91
CA ARG A 398 -8.43 -28.55 2.95
C ARG A 398 -8.24 -30.05 3.13
N LYS A 399 -8.41 -30.56 4.36
CA LYS A 399 -8.36 -31.99 4.70
C LYS A 399 -9.72 -32.68 4.53
N ASP A 400 -10.74 -31.97 4.01
CA ASP A 400 -12.14 -32.45 3.88
C ASP A 400 -12.78 -32.88 5.22
N HIS A 401 -12.32 -32.31 6.34
CA HIS A 401 -12.89 -32.54 7.67
C HIS A 401 -14.19 -31.75 7.84
N LYS A 402 -15.15 -32.31 8.56
CA LYS A 402 -16.45 -31.66 8.86
C LYS A 402 -16.44 -30.79 10.11
N SER A 403 -15.42 -30.93 10.93
CA SER A 403 -15.18 -30.19 12.18
C SER A 403 -13.70 -29.87 12.32
N ILE A 404 -13.40 -28.82 13.03
CA ILE A 404 -12.04 -28.37 13.35
C ILE A 404 -11.59 -29.17 14.55
N THR A 405 -10.49 -29.90 14.45
CA THR A 405 -9.88 -30.66 15.54
C THR A 405 -8.77 -29.87 16.23
N MET A 406 -8.25 -30.37 17.34
CA MET A 406 -7.12 -29.75 18.03
C MET A 406 -5.86 -29.71 17.16
N GLU A 407 -5.65 -30.76 16.34
CA GLU A 407 -4.51 -30.83 15.40
C GLU A 407 -4.48 -29.67 14.40
N GLU A 408 -5.65 -29.31 13.80
CA GLU A 408 -5.71 -28.17 12.89
C GLU A 408 -5.45 -26.85 13.60
N ILE A 409 -5.85 -26.72 14.86
CA ILE A 409 -5.61 -25.51 15.64
C ILE A 409 -4.12 -25.36 15.99
N GLU A 410 -3.47 -26.42 16.39
CA GLU A 410 -2.04 -26.44 16.63
C GLU A 410 -1.24 -26.11 15.36
N GLU A 411 -1.56 -26.74 14.24
CA GLU A 411 -0.94 -26.42 12.95
C GLU A 411 -1.20 -24.98 12.53
N ALA A 412 -2.42 -24.45 12.77
CA ALA A 412 -2.74 -23.05 12.53
C ALA A 412 -1.94 -22.11 13.43
N THR A 413 -1.74 -22.46 14.71
CA THR A 413 -0.91 -21.69 15.66
C THR A 413 0.51 -21.56 15.13
N ILE A 414 1.11 -22.68 14.71
CA ILE A 414 2.45 -22.69 14.13
C ILE A 414 2.50 -21.85 12.85
N LYS A 415 1.47 -21.97 12.00
CA LYS A 415 1.38 -21.19 10.77
C LYS A 415 1.29 -19.68 11.01
N VAL A 416 0.56 -19.26 12.04
CA VAL A 416 0.43 -17.84 12.40
C VAL A 416 1.72 -17.29 12.97
N VAL A 417 2.44 -18.06 13.81
CA VAL A 417 3.68 -17.64 14.48
C VAL A 417 4.89 -17.70 13.54
N VAL A 418 5.09 -18.84 12.88
CA VAL A 418 6.32 -19.15 12.12
C VAL A 418 6.12 -18.95 10.61
N GLY A 419 4.88 -19.05 10.14
CA GLY A 419 4.54 -18.96 8.71
C GLY A 419 4.23 -20.29 8.06
N THR A 420 3.97 -20.23 6.75
CA THR A 420 3.60 -21.39 5.94
C THR A 420 4.79 -22.30 5.66
N GLU A 421 4.57 -23.62 5.69
CA GLU A 421 5.55 -24.62 5.33
C GLU A 421 5.94 -24.57 3.86
N LYS A 422 7.24 -24.60 3.56
CA LYS A 422 7.79 -24.58 2.19
C LYS A 422 8.05 -25.98 1.67
N LYS A 423 7.00 -26.71 1.32
CA LYS A 423 7.10 -28.11 0.81
C LYS A 423 7.88 -28.25 -0.50
N SER A 424 8.05 -27.20 -1.26
CA SER A 424 8.78 -27.21 -2.54
C SER A 424 10.28 -27.04 -2.40
N ARG A 425 10.78 -26.64 -1.20
CA ARG A 425 12.21 -26.46 -0.97
C ARG A 425 12.84 -27.79 -0.57
N VAL A 426 13.64 -28.36 -1.46
CA VAL A 426 14.46 -29.54 -1.16
C VAL A 426 15.73 -29.06 -0.47
N MET A 427 15.89 -29.44 0.80
CA MET A 427 17.12 -29.18 1.55
C MET A 427 18.19 -30.22 1.20
N THR A 428 19.42 -29.77 1.04
CA THR A 428 20.55 -30.70 0.92
C THR A 428 20.82 -31.40 2.27
N ASN A 429 21.40 -32.60 2.24
CA ASN A 429 21.75 -33.31 3.47
C ASN A 429 22.68 -32.47 4.37
N LYS A 430 23.56 -31.62 3.77
CA LYS A 430 24.42 -30.71 4.52
C LYS A 430 23.63 -29.65 5.26
N GLU A 431 22.67 -28.99 4.57
CA GLU A 431 21.79 -28.00 5.18
C GLU A 431 20.89 -28.63 6.25
N LYS A 432 20.33 -29.82 5.97
CA LYS A 432 19.50 -30.56 6.92
C LYS A 432 20.27 -30.90 8.20
N LYS A 433 21.52 -31.35 8.06
CA LYS A 433 22.40 -31.63 9.21
C LYS A 433 22.71 -30.36 10.02
N LEU A 434 23.03 -29.26 9.33
CA LEU A 434 23.30 -27.97 9.96
C LEU A 434 22.10 -27.49 10.77
N THR A 435 20.91 -27.46 10.14
CA THR A 435 19.69 -27.03 10.82
C THR A 435 19.33 -27.96 12.00
N ALA A 436 19.53 -29.29 11.87
CA ALA A 436 19.24 -30.21 12.93
C ALA A 436 20.11 -29.94 14.18
N TYR A 437 21.41 -29.66 14.00
CA TYR A 437 22.27 -29.30 15.13
C TYR A 437 21.95 -27.92 15.69
N HIS A 438 21.61 -26.96 14.86
CA HIS A 438 21.21 -25.64 15.28
C HIS A 438 19.95 -25.67 16.18
N GLU A 439 18.87 -26.31 15.72
CA GLU A 439 17.63 -26.43 16.50
C GLU A 439 17.81 -27.30 17.74
N ALA A 440 18.60 -28.37 17.64
CA ALA A 440 18.95 -29.19 18.82
C ALA A 440 19.73 -28.38 19.86
N GLY A 441 20.58 -27.45 19.43
CA GLY A 441 21.31 -26.55 20.33
C GLY A 441 20.38 -25.65 21.13
N HIS A 442 19.39 -25.05 20.49
CA HIS A 442 18.35 -24.25 21.15
C HIS A 442 17.54 -25.09 22.14
N ALA A 443 17.08 -26.28 21.72
CA ALA A 443 16.26 -27.15 22.55
C ALA A 443 16.97 -27.65 23.80
N ILE A 444 18.24 -28.05 23.68
CA ILE A 444 19.04 -28.50 24.82
C ILE A 444 19.33 -27.33 25.76
N ALA A 445 19.74 -26.17 25.22
CA ALA A 445 19.94 -24.98 26.04
C ALA A 445 18.69 -24.64 26.85
N THR A 446 17.51 -24.71 26.23
CA THR A 446 16.23 -24.51 26.92
C THR A 446 16.00 -25.53 28.04
N TYR A 447 16.22 -26.80 27.75
CA TYR A 447 15.96 -27.88 28.72
C TYR A 447 16.79 -27.74 30.03
N PHE A 448 17.98 -27.15 29.94
CA PHE A 448 18.89 -26.94 31.10
C PHE A 448 18.78 -25.51 31.68
N CYS A 449 17.82 -24.68 31.21
CA CYS A 449 17.51 -23.36 31.77
C CYS A 449 16.18 -23.43 32.53
N ASP A 450 16.24 -23.31 33.86
CA ASP A 450 15.08 -23.53 34.74
C ASP A 450 13.97 -22.47 34.58
N SER A 451 14.32 -21.25 34.17
CA SER A 451 13.38 -20.15 34.08
C SER A 451 12.75 -19.97 32.69
N GLN A 452 13.16 -20.78 31.73
CA GLN A 452 12.68 -20.70 30.37
C GLN A 452 11.43 -21.55 30.15
N ASP A 453 10.61 -21.15 29.20
CA ASP A 453 9.41 -21.89 28.84
C ASP A 453 9.76 -23.21 28.16
N PRO A 454 9.02 -24.30 28.40
CA PRO A 454 9.36 -25.62 27.89
C PRO A 454 9.26 -25.68 26.37
N VAL A 455 10.09 -26.55 25.78
CA VAL A 455 10.04 -26.83 24.35
C VAL A 455 8.74 -27.55 24.02
N HIS A 456 7.95 -26.97 23.11
CA HIS A 456 6.70 -27.55 22.63
C HIS A 456 6.91 -28.35 21.35
N GLN A 457 7.70 -27.80 20.43
CA GLN A 457 7.96 -28.46 19.15
C GLN A 457 9.28 -28.00 18.56
N ILE A 458 9.98 -28.94 17.94
CA ILE A 458 11.19 -28.67 17.17
C ILE A 458 10.97 -29.14 15.74
N SER A 459 11.34 -28.34 14.76
CA SER A 459 11.24 -28.73 13.36
C SER A 459 12.37 -28.16 12.52
N ILE A 460 12.90 -28.98 11.64
CA ILE A 460 13.89 -28.58 10.64
C ILE A 460 13.27 -28.36 9.26
N ILE A 461 11.94 -28.42 9.17
CA ILE A 461 11.21 -28.13 7.93
C ILE A 461 11.13 -26.61 7.76
N PRO A 462 11.60 -26.05 6.62
CA PRO A 462 11.60 -24.62 6.42
C PRO A 462 10.17 -24.03 6.40
N ARG A 463 9.96 -22.97 7.20
CA ARG A 463 8.69 -22.20 7.24
C ARG A 463 8.97 -20.70 7.12
N GLY A 464 8.16 -19.99 6.37
CA GLY A 464 8.32 -18.54 6.20
C GLY A 464 9.74 -18.17 5.75
N MET A 465 10.48 -17.46 6.59
CA MET A 465 11.90 -17.11 6.38
C MET A 465 12.86 -18.00 7.19
N ALA A 466 12.35 -18.83 8.10
CA ALA A 466 13.16 -19.69 8.94
C ALA A 466 13.56 -20.99 8.24
N GLY A 467 14.77 -21.46 8.48
CA GLY A 467 15.28 -22.76 8.01
C GLY A 467 14.76 -23.93 8.84
N GLY A 468 14.54 -23.70 10.13
CA GLY A 468 13.93 -24.55 11.13
C GLY A 468 13.35 -23.68 12.24
N TYR A 469 12.82 -24.26 13.28
CA TYR A 469 12.37 -23.55 14.48
C TYR A 469 12.30 -24.46 15.69
N THR A 470 12.59 -23.88 16.85
CA THR A 470 12.32 -24.45 18.16
C THR A 470 11.27 -23.59 18.84
N MET A 471 10.06 -24.14 19.04
CA MET A 471 8.92 -23.42 19.57
C MET A 471 8.79 -23.69 21.08
N HIS A 472 8.64 -22.60 21.83
CA HIS A 472 8.37 -22.63 23.26
C HIS A 472 6.93 -22.19 23.49
N LEU A 473 6.23 -22.82 24.42
CA LEU A 473 4.91 -22.38 24.85
C LEU A 473 5.01 -21.87 26.28
N PRO A 474 4.66 -20.58 26.51
CA PRO A 474 4.57 -20.05 27.86
C PRO A 474 3.57 -20.83 28.70
N THR A 475 3.97 -21.19 29.92
CA THR A 475 3.09 -21.84 30.89
C THR A 475 2.20 -20.83 31.61
N GLU A 476 2.66 -19.57 31.71
CA GLU A 476 1.99 -18.47 32.40
C GLU A 476 2.24 -17.15 31.67
N ASP A 477 1.32 -16.20 31.82
CA ASP A 477 1.50 -14.82 31.33
C ASP A 477 2.42 -14.05 32.30
N LYS A 478 3.68 -13.84 31.89
CA LYS A 478 4.66 -13.13 32.72
C LYS A 478 4.56 -11.63 32.49
N SER A 479 4.25 -10.88 33.55
CA SER A 479 4.23 -9.40 33.50
C SER A 479 5.62 -8.77 33.65
N TYR A 480 6.57 -9.50 34.22
CA TYR A 480 7.94 -9.04 34.49
C TYR A 480 8.94 -10.13 34.11
N GLN A 481 10.10 -9.71 33.63
CA GLN A 481 11.25 -10.58 33.41
C GLN A 481 12.36 -10.21 34.39
N SER A 482 12.91 -11.19 35.07
CA SER A 482 14.07 -11.01 35.95
C SER A 482 15.38 -10.94 35.15
N ARG A 483 16.44 -10.40 35.76
CA ARG A 483 17.77 -10.39 35.15
C ARG A 483 18.26 -11.81 34.81
N ASN A 484 17.92 -12.78 35.63
CA ASN A 484 18.35 -14.17 35.42
C ASN A 484 17.57 -14.78 34.23
N GLU A 485 16.27 -14.57 34.15
CA GLU A 485 15.47 -15.03 33.01
C GLU A 485 16.00 -14.45 31.68
N MET A 486 16.31 -13.14 31.63
CA MET A 486 16.92 -12.55 30.45
C MET A 486 18.30 -13.14 30.12
N ARG A 487 19.13 -13.45 31.14
CA ARG A 487 20.42 -14.10 30.90
C ARG A 487 20.26 -15.55 30.40
N GLU A 488 19.29 -16.28 30.88
CA GLU A 488 18.98 -17.62 30.37
C GLU A 488 18.41 -17.57 28.96
N GLU A 489 17.58 -16.58 28.63
CA GLU A 489 17.12 -16.35 27.27
C GLU A 489 18.31 -16.14 26.29
N LEU A 490 19.38 -15.46 26.73
CA LEU A 490 20.60 -15.33 25.92
C LEU A 490 21.26 -16.68 25.68
N ILE A 491 21.32 -17.56 26.70
CA ILE A 491 21.88 -18.91 26.58
C ILE A 491 21.12 -19.71 25.53
N VAL A 492 19.77 -19.61 25.56
CA VAL A 492 18.90 -20.28 24.59
C VAL A 492 19.14 -19.73 23.19
N LEU A 493 19.11 -18.38 23.00
CA LEU A 493 19.32 -17.75 21.70
C LEU A 493 20.71 -18.08 21.10
N LEU A 494 21.74 -18.25 21.90
CA LEU A 494 23.09 -18.60 21.44
C LEU A 494 23.24 -20.11 21.19
N GLY A 495 22.28 -20.94 21.62
CA GLY A 495 22.32 -22.40 21.55
C GLY A 495 22.61 -22.93 20.15
N GLY A 496 21.90 -22.47 19.15
CA GLY A 496 22.08 -22.89 17.76
C GLY A 496 23.50 -22.57 17.23
N ARG A 497 23.95 -21.35 17.46
CA ARG A 497 25.28 -20.87 17.05
C ARG A 497 26.42 -21.65 17.68
N VAL A 498 26.29 -21.95 18.98
CA VAL A 498 27.30 -22.71 19.73
C VAL A 498 27.31 -24.18 19.30
N ALA A 499 26.15 -24.77 19.05
CA ALA A 499 26.04 -26.11 18.52
C ALA A 499 26.74 -26.29 17.17
N GLU A 500 26.53 -25.31 16.24
CA GLU A 500 27.25 -25.28 14.95
C GLU A 500 28.76 -25.26 15.18
N ALA A 501 29.26 -24.36 16.03
CA ALA A 501 30.70 -24.22 16.30
C ALA A 501 31.33 -25.45 16.95
N LEU A 502 30.60 -26.16 17.83
CA LEU A 502 31.11 -27.34 18.52
C LEU A 502 31.19 -28.58 17.64
N VAL A 503 30.25 -28.74 16.69
CA VAL A 503 30.09 -30.01 15.95
C VAL A 503 30.54 -29.93 14.51
N LEU A 504 30.36 -28.75 13.88
CA LEU A 504 30.62 -28.58 12.45
C LEU A 504 31.95 -27.87 12.16
N ASP A 505 32.68 -27.43 13.18
CA ASP A 505 33.89 -26.60 13.08
C ASP A 505 33.73 -25.38 12.17
N ASP A 506 32.48 -24.98 11.92
CA ASP A 506 32.11 -23.87 11.06
C ASP A 506 30.87 -23.18 11.62
N ILE A 507 30.57 -22.02 11.10
CA ILE A 507 29.50 -21.17 11.57
C ILE A 507 28.72 -20.63 10.37
N SER A 508 27.40 -20.68 10.46
CA SER A 508 26.53 -20.23 9.39
C SER A 508 25.90 -18.84 9.62
N THR A 509 25.34 -18.29 8.57
CA THR A 509 24.52 -17.08 8.67
C THR A 509 23.13 -17.34 9.27
N GLY A 510 22.76 -18.59 9.53
CA GLY A 510 21.45 -18.98 10.07
C GLY A 510 21.16 -18.34 11.42
N ALA A 511 22.17 -18.22 12.26
CA ALA A 511 22.07 -17.61 13.60
C ALA A 511 21.96 -16.07 13.61
N SER A 512 21.83 -15.40 12.45
CA SER A 512 21.84 -13.92 12.40
C SER A 512 20.69 -13.28 13.18
N ASN A 513 19.50 -13.86 13.14
CA ASN A 513 18.33 -13.37 13.88
C ASN A 513 18.51 -13.56 15.40
N ASP A 514 19.04 -14.70 15.83
CA ASP A 514 19.25 -15.01 17.23
C ASP A 514 20.28 -14.08 17.85
N ILE A 515 21.37 -13.80 17.13
CA ILE A 515 22.40 -12.84 17.54
C ILE A 515 21.82 -11.42 17.61
N GLU A 516 21.00 -11.03 16.64
CA GLU A 516 20.34 -9.71 16.67
C GLU A 516 19.39 -9.58 17.87
N ARG A 517 18.58 -10.60 18.14
CA ARG A 517 17.70 -10.66 19.32
C ARG A 517 18.49 -10.61 20.62
N ALA A 518 19.52 -11.44 20.75
CA ALA A 518 20.40 -11.44 21.91
C ALA A 518 21.02 -10.07 22.16
N THR A 519 21.53 -9.41 21.11
CA THR A 519 22.10 -8.07 21.20
C THR A 519 21.06 -7.04 21.65
N LYS A 520 19.82 -7.10 21.14
CA LYS A 520 18.73 -6.20 21.57
C LYS A 520 18.38 -6.40 23.06
N ILE A 521 18.32 -7.64 23.53
CA ILE A 521 18.02 -7.96 24.92
C ILE A 521 19.13 -7.39 25.82
N VAL A 522 20.38 -7.68 25.53
CA VAL A 522 21.53 -7.20 26.37
C VAL A 522 21.56 -5.66 26.35
N ARG A 523 21.39 -5.04 25.19
CA ARG A 523 21.32 -3.58 25.12
C ARG A 523 20.19 -3.02 26.00
N ALA A 524 19.00 -3.63 25.98
CA ALA A 524 17.89 -3.22 26.85
C ALA A 524 18.20 -3.46 28.34
N MET A 525 18.85 -4.58 28.71
CA MET A 525 19.30 -4.83 30.08
C MET A 525 20.20 -3.71 30.59
N VAL A 526 21.19 -3.33 29.79
CA VAL A 526 22.20 -2.34 30.15
C VAL A 526 21.64 -0.93 30.12
N THR A 527 20.96 -0.55 29.02
CA THR A 527 20.61 0.87 28.82
C THR A 527 19.23 1.24 29.32
N LYS A 528 18.27 0.31 29.34
CA LYS A 528 16.86 0.61 29.68
C LYS A 528 16.47 0.14 31.07
N TYR A 529 16.94 -1.04 31.48
CA TYR A 529 16.49 -1.65 32.73
C TYR A 529 17.49 -1.48 33.88
N GLY A 530 18.72 -0.93 33.63
CA GLY A 530 19.73 -0.72 34.64
C GLY A 530 20.19 -2.03 35.32
N MET A 531 20.27 -3.11 34.54
CA MET A 531 20.60 -4.47 35.04
C MET A 531 22.10 -4.81 34.99
N SER A 532 22.96 -3.81 34.72
CA SER A 532 24.42 -3.96 34.80
C SER A 532 24.93 -3.64 36.19
N ASP A 533 25.80 -4.51 36.71
CA ASP A 533 26.48 -4.28 37.99
C ASP A 533 27.58 -3.21 37.86
N ARG A 534 28.15 -3.04 36.66
CA ARG A 534 29.21 -2.07 36.35
C ARG A 534 28.68 -0.64 36.17
N LEU A 535 27.61 -0.52 35.41
CA LEU A 535 27.01 0.76 35.03
C LEU A 535 25.91 1.23 36.01
N GLY A 536 25.49 0.35 36.92
CA GLY A 536 24.49 0.64 37.94
C GLY A 536 23.06 0.74 37.44
N PRO A 537 22.08 1.06 38.30
CA PRO A 537 20.65 1.16 37.96
C PRO A 537 20.35 2.52 37.32
N ILE A 538 20.97 2.79 36.21
CA ILE A 538 20.83 4.05 35.44
C ILE A 538 20.27 3.74 34.05
N THR A 539 19.43 4.62 33.54
CA THR A 539 18.93 4.54 32.17
C THR A 539 19.81 5.39 31.24
N TYR A 540 20.37 4.74 30.23
CA TYR A 540 21.17 5.35 29.17
C TYR A 540 20.38 5.34 27.88
N GLY A 541 19.92 6.47 27.40
CA GLY A 541 19.17 6.55 26.15
C GLY A 541 18.80 7.98 25.87
N ALA A 542 18.63 8.31 24.60
CA ALA A 542 18.02 9.58 24.26
C ALA A 542 16.61 9.59 24.86
N ASP A 543 16.32 10.59 25.69
CA ASP A 543 14.95 10.95 26.00
C ASP A 543 14.24 11.12 24.65
N SER A 544 13.30 10.20 24.35
CA SER A 544 12.45 10.29 23.16
C SER A 544 11.54 11.52 23.19
N SER A 545 11.71 12.38 24.21
CA SER A 545 10.97 13.60 24.43
C SER A 545 11.42 14.79 23.56
N ASN A 546 12.47 14.67 22.76
CA ASN A 546 12.84 15.69 21.78
C ASN A 546 12.48 15.26 20.34
N PRO A 547 11.23 15.48 19.90
CA PRO A 547 10.79 15.12 18.55
C PRO A 547 11.29 16.08 17.47
N PHE A 548 12.07 17.10 17.83
CA PHE A 548 12.51 18.18 16.93
C PHE A 548 13.69 17.82 16.04
N LEU A 549 14.43 16.76 16.36
CA LEU A 549 15.53 16.27 15.54
C LEU A 549 15.09 14.94 14.93
N GLY A 550 14.86 14.93 13.62
CA GLY A 550 14.49 13.71 12.88
C GLY A 550 15.44 12.57 13.21
N LYS A 551 14.93 11.35 13.25
CA LYS A 551 15.66 10.12 13.61
C LYS A 551 17.00 9.90 12.85
N GLU A 552 17.25 10.68 11.81
CA GLU A 552 18.41 10.60 10.92
C GLU A 552 19.47 11.69 11.15
N MET A 553 19.18 12.71 11.98
CA MET A 553 20.12 13.84 12.18
C MET A 553 20.62 13.97 13.63
N GLY A 554 20.94 12.86 14.25
CA GLY A 554 21.68 12.86 15.51
C GLY A 554 20.92 12.20 16.64
N HIS A 555 21.24 10.94 16.90
CA HIS A 555 21.17 10.40 18.25
C HIS A 555 22.11 11.23 19.12
N VAL A 556 21.60 12.31 19.69
CA VAL A 556 22.33 12.96 20.80
C VAL A 556 22.18 12.01 21.96
N SER A 557 23.19 11.16 22.16
CA SER A 557 23.32 10.39 23.38
C SER A 557 23.36 11.38 24.55
N ASN A 558 22.57 11.12 25.59
CA ASN A 558 22.60 11.90 26.85
C ASN A 558 23.75 11.49 27.77
N TYR A 559 24.78 10.83 27.24
CA TYR A 559 25.94 10.33 27.96
C TYR A 559 27.22 10.59 27.14
N SER A 560 28.37 10.57 27.84
CA SER A 560 29.68 10.82 27.24
C SER A 560 30.14 9.67 26.34
N GLU A 561 31.11 9.93 25.45
CA GLU A 561 31.76 8.90 24.63
C GLU A 561 32.44 7.82 25.50
N GLU A 562 32.95 8.19 26.68
CA GLU A 562 33.50 7.26 27.64
C GLU A 562 32.44 6.27 28.16
N THR A 563 31.26 6.80 28.53
CA THR A 563 30.13 5.96 28.93
C THR A 563 29.62 5.10 27.76
N ALA A 564 29.65 5.61 26.53
CA ALA A 564 29.31 4.82 25.37
C ALA A 564 30.24 3.60 25.20
N ALA A 565 31.55 3.82 25.35
CA ALA A 565 32.53 2.75 25.31
C ALA A 565 32.32 1.72 26.44
N GLU A 566 31.98 2.17 27.64
CA GLU A 566 31.67 1.28 28.77
C GLU A 566 30.40 0.45 28.53
N ILE A 567 29.36 1.05 27.92
CA ILE A 567 28.12 0.35 27.50
C ILE A 567 28.46 -0.74 26.47
N ASP A 568 29.28 -0.44 25.47
CA ASP A 568 29.67 -1.41 24.44
C ASP A 568 30.52 -2.55 25.01
N GLU A 569 31.45 -2.26 25.94
CA GLU A 569 32.22 -3.26 26.66
C GLU A 569 31.34 -4.17 27.51
N GLU A 570 30.38 -3.62 28.23
CA GLU A 570 29.44 -4.36 29.07
C GLU A 570 28.54 -5.27 28.25
N ILE A 571 27.98 -4.75 27.13
CA ILE A 571 27.19 -5.54 26.17
C ILE A 571 28.02 -6.72 25.66
N LYS A 572 29.26 -6.47 25.25
CA LYS A 572 30.18 -7.51 24.77
C LYS A 572 30.48 -8.56 25.87
N SER A 573 30.73 -8.09 27.09
CA SER A 573 31.01 -8.97 28.24
C SER A 573 29.84 -9.91 28.52
N ILE A 574 28.60 -9.38 28.62
CA ILE A 574 27.41 -10.18 28.90
C ILE A 574 27.14 -11.21 27.78
N ILE A 575 27.34 -10.85 26.52
CA ILE A 575 27.16 -11.77 25.39
C ILE A 575 28.25 -12.88 25.41
N CYS A 576 29.50 -12.52 25.66
CA CYS A 576 30.58 -13.49 25.77
C CYS A 576 30.37 -14.46 26.96
N ASP A 577 29.98 -13.95 28.12
CA ASP A 577 29.63 -14.76 29.28
C ASP A 577 28.50 -15.75 29.01
N ALA A 578 27.46 -15.29 28.30
CA ALA A 578 26.34 -16.13 27.87
C ALA A 578 26.83 -17.21 26.87
N TYR A 579 27.65 -16.81 25.89
CA TYR A 579 28.25 -17.75 24.93
C TYR A 579 29.08 -18.85 25.62
N ASP A 580 29.94 -18.49 26.56
CA ASP A 580 30.79 -19.46 27.30
C ASP A 580 29.95 -20.40 28.17
N LYS A 581 28.88 -19.88 28.81
CA LYS A 581 27.92 -20.71 29.54
C LYS A 581 27.19 -21.69 28.63
N THR A 582 26.71 -21.21 27.48
CA THR A 582 26.05 -22.06 26.48
C THR A 582 27.00 -23.14 25.98
N LYS A 583 28.24 -22.77 25.68
CA LYS A 583 29.30 -23.71 25.28
C LYS A 583 29.55 -24.77 26.34
N LYS A 584 29.60 -24.38 27.60
CA LYS A 584 29.77 -25.32 28.72
C LYS A 584 28.60 -26.31 28.79
N VAL A 585 27.33 -25.80 28.78
CA VAL A 585 26.14 -26.65 28.84
C VAL A 585 26.12 -27.66 27.68
N LEU A 586 26.32 -27.19 26.44
CA LEU A 586 26.30 -28.09 25.28
C LEU A 586 27.47 -29.06 25.23
N SER A 587 28.67 -28.68 25.73
CA SER A 587 29.83 -29.58 25.80
C SER A 587 29.65 -30.67 26.86
N GLU A 588 29.06 -30.35 28.00
CA GLU A 588 28.73 -31.31 29.05
C GLU A 588 27.68 -32.34 28.60
N HIS A 589 26.83 -31.95 27.62
CA HIS A 589 25.73 -32.77 27.11
C HIS A 589 25.85 -33.08 25.61
N ILE A 590 27.07 -33.17 25.10
CA ILE A 590 27.37 -33.37 23.69
C ILE A 590 26.69 -34.63 23.10
N ASP A 591 26.63 -35.71 23.90
CA ASP A 591 25.97 -36.96 23.48
C ASP A 591 24.46 -36.79 23.27
N LEU A 592 23.81 -35.95 24.09
CA LEU A 592 22.40 -35.60 23.91
C LEU A 592 22.22 -34.76 22.65
N LEU A 593 23.16 -33.84 22.38
CA LEU A 593 23.14 -33.02 21.17
C LEU A 593 23.21 -33.88 19.91
N HIS A 594 24.13 -34.84 19.87
CA HIS A 594 24.24 -35.77 18.75
C HIS A 594 22.98 -36.63 18.57
N ARG A 595 22.46 -37.13 19.70
CA ARG A 595 21.24 -37.94 19.70
C ARG A 595 20.01 -37.16 19.17
N LEU A 596 19.77 -35.98 19.72
CA LEU A 596 18.65 -35.16 19.35
C LEU A 596 18.75 -34.70 17.88
N ALA A 597 19.90 -34.23 17.44
CA ALA A 597 20.16 -33.85 16.05
C ALA A 597 20.01 -35.05 15.10
N GLY A 598 20.41 -36.25 15.49
CA GLY A 598 20.22 -37.48 14.72
C GLY A 598 18.72 -37.80 14.50
N VAL A 599 17.93 -37.73 15.58
CA VAL A 599 16.49 -37.96 15.52
C VAL A 599 15.79 -36.88 14.66
N LEU A 600 16.18 -35.61 14.84
CA LEU A 600 15.65 -34.50 14.02
C LEU A 600 16.02 -34.65 12.55
N PHE A 601 17.23 -35.14 12.25
CA PHE A 601 17.63 -35.38 10.86
C PHE A 601 16.76 -36.43 10.17
N GLU A 602 16.29 -37.46 10.90
CA GLU A 602 15.44 -38.51 10.35
C GLU A 602 13.98 -38.13 10.29
N ARG A 603 13.43 -37.61 11.40
CA ARG A 603 12.00 -37.36 11.58
C ARG A 603 11.55 -35.97 11.12
N GLU A 604 12.49 -35.06 10.97
CA GLU A 604 12.29 -33.65 10.60
C GLU A 604 11.46 -32.81 11.57
N LYS A 605 10.70 -33.46 12.47
CA LYS A 605 9.83 -32.82 13.46
C LYS A 605 9.76 -33.68 14.70
N LEU A 606 9.75 -33.04 15.89
CA LEU A 606 9.51 -33.64 17.20
C LEU A 606 8.50 -32.80 17.97
N ASP A 607 7.55 -33.42 18.62
CA ASP A 607 6.68 -32.78 19.60
C ASP A 607 7.31 -32.77 21.02
N ALA A 608 6.62 -32.16 21.99
CA ALA A 608 7.11 -32.01 23.36
C ALA A 608 7.38 -33.37 24.04
N ASP A 609 6.48 -34.32 23.86
CA ASP A 609 6.61 -35.66 24.52
C ASP A 609 7.75 -36.47 23.89
N GLU A 610 7.84 -36.46 22.57
CA GLU A 610 8.94 -37.10 21.83
C GLU A 610 10.31 -36.49 22.20
N PHE A 611 10.37 -35.14 22.33
CA PHE A 611 11.55 -34.44 22.77
C PHE A 611 11.97 -34.90 24.18
N LEU A 612 11.04 -34.91 25.12
CA LEU A 612 11.30 -35.38 26.50
C LEU A 612 11.72 -36.85 26.54
N ASP A 613 11.16 -37.71 25.70
CA ASP A 613 11.57 -39.11 25.60
C ASP A 613 13.01 -39.26 25.10
N VAL A 614 13.42 -38.45 24.10
CA VAL A 614 14.82 -38.41 23.63
C VAL A 614 15.75 -37.92 24.74
N MET A 615 15.38 -36.87 25.49
CA MET A 615 16.17 -36.33 26.59
C MET A 615 16.34 -37.36 27.74
N ASN A 616 15.30 -38.14 28.02
CA ASN A 616 15.33 -39.20 29.02
C ASN A 616 15.98 -40.51 28.54
N GLY A 617 16.56 -40.54 27.34
CA GLY A 617 17.26 -41.69 26.80
C GLY A 617 16.39 -42.81 26.26
N LYS A 618 15.07 -42.57 26.05
CA LYS A 618 14.18 -43.50 25.37
C LYS A 618 14.42 -43.44 23.86
N LEU A 619 14.54 -44.61 23.24
CA LEU A 619 14.63 -44.73 21.78
C LEU A 619 13.22 -44.66 21.17
N LEU A 620 13.00 -43.68 20.34
CA LEU A 620 11.78 -43.62 19.54
C LEU A 620 11.77 -44.75 18.48
N PRO A 621 10.62 -45.32 18.11
CA PRO A 621 10.51 -46.54 17.31
C PRO A 621 11.22 -46.53 15.95
N SER A 622 11.58 -45.37 15.40
CA SER A 622 12.32 -45.22 14.14
C SER A 622 13.82 -44.93 14.31
N ALA A 623 14.29 -44.66 15.54
CA ALA A 623 15.67 -44.30 15.81
C ALA A 623 16.61 -45.51 15.95
N GLN A 624 16.08 -46.73 15.83
CA GLN A 624 16.92 -47.97 15.97
C GLN A 624 17.89 -48.15 14.79
N THR A 625 17.65 -47.47 13.66
CA THR A 625 18.49 -47.56 12.45
C THR A 625 19.58 -46.47 12.41
N ALA A 626 19.37 -45.33 13.05
CA ALA A 626 20.28 -44.18 12.96
C ALA A 626 21.46 -44.22 13.93
N ALA A 627 21.27 -44.79 15.10
CA ALA A 627 22.39 -44.96 16.07
C ALA A 627 23.52 -45.82 15.54
N ALA A 628 23.28 -46.62 14.50
CA ALA A 628 24.28 -47.48 13.84
C ALA A 628 24.99 -46.78 12.64
N GLY A 629 24.53 -45.61 12.21
CA GLY A 629 25.00 -44.96 10.97
C GLY A 629 25.84 -43.69 11.12
N ILE A 630 25.94 -43.13 12.32
CA ILE A 630 26.78 -41.94 12.57
C ILE A 630 28.08 -42.37 13.26
N ILE A 631 28.84 -43.23 12.58
CA ILE A 631 30.25 -43.42 12.90
C ILE A 631 31.04 -42.25 12.32
N PRO A 632 31.99 -41.62 13.03
CA PRO A 632 32.85 -40.61 12.43
C PRO A 632 33.53 -41.19 11.21
N ALA A 633 33.58 -40.46 10.14
CA ALA A 633 34.30 -40.85 8.94
C ALA A 633 35.80 -40.90 9.25
N GLU A 634 36.25 -42.05 9.68
CA GLU A 634 37.65 -42.41 9.68
C GLU A 634 38.08 -42.60 8.21
N ALA A 635 39.12 -41.90 7.84
CA ALA A 635 39.78 -41.79 6.57
C ALA A 635 39.60 -43.00 5.63
N ALA A 636 38.80 -42.85 4.61
CA ALA A 636 38.91 -43.68 3.40
C ALA A 636 39.85 -42.96 2.42
N ALA A 637 40.99 -43.55 2.20
CA ALA A 637 41.94 -43.16 1.16
C ALA A 637 41.30 -43.11 -0.24
N PRO A 638 41.76 -42.24 -1.12
CA PRO A 638 41.16 -42.15 -2.46
C PRO A 638 41.58 -43.35 -3.30
N GLU A 639 40.61 -44.18 -3.68
CA GLU A 639 40.81 -45.12 -4.79
C GLU A 639 40.92 -44.31 -6.10
N THR A 640 42.12 -44.35 -6.65
CA THR A 640 42.44 -43.88 -8.01
C THR A 640 41.74 -44.76 -9.03
N THR A 641 40.66 -44.28 -9.58
CA THR A 641 40.10 -44.88 -10.80
C THR A 641 40.59 -44.04 -11.98
N GLU A 642 41.58 -44.54 -12.68
CA GLU A 642 42.04 -44.08 -13.98
C GLU A 642 40.89 -44.20 -15.00
N LEU A 643 40.47 -43.08 -15.57
CA LEU A 643 39.64 -43.03 -16.79
C LEU A 643 40.57 -42.76 -18.00
N PRO A 644 40.37 -43.45 -19.14
CA PRO A 644 41.22 -43.30 -20.30
C PRO A 644 41.07 -41.96 -20.98
N ILE A 645 42.18 -41.36 -21.36
CA ILE A 645 42.31 -40.12 -22.13
C ILE A 645 41.98 -40.48 -23.59
N GLU A 646 40.84 -40.02 -24.09
CA GLU A 646 40.59 -39.86 -25.55
C GLU A 646 41.06 -38.47 -25.99
N ALA A 647 42.07 -38.46 -26.84
CA ALA A 647 42.55 -37.29 -27.52
C ALA A 647 41.50 -36.75 -28.52
N GLN A 648 41.13 -35.52 -28.36
CA GLN A 648 40.50 -34.75 -29.44
C GLN A 648 41.29 -33.47 -29.70
N THR A 649 41.72 -33.40 -30.92
CA THR A 649 42.48 -32.40 -31.65
C THR A 649 41.79 -31.03 -31.61
N GLU A 650 42.64 -30.00 -31.41
CA GLU A 650 42.36 -28.59 -31.72
C GLU A 650 41.97 -28.39 -33.20
N PRO A 651 41.21 -27.38 -33.51
CA PRO A 651 41.55 -26.53 -34.63
C PRO A 651 41.73 -25.06 -34.23
N ALA A 652 42.68 -24.53 -34.98
CA ALA A 652 43.33 -23.27 -34.96
C ALA A 652 42.45 -22.01 -34.88
N ALA A 653 43.13 -20.99 -34.39
CA ALA A 653 42.78 -19.58 -34.39
C ALA A 653 42.38 -19.03 -35.77
N ASP A 654 41.41 -18.14 -35.78
CA ASP A 654 41.41 -17.02 -36.74
C ASP A 654 41.04 -15.72 -36.02
N THR A 655 41.94 -14.79 -36.23
CA THR A 655 41.90 -13.39 -35.90
C THR A 655 40.94 -12.64 -36.80
N ASN A 656 40.08 -11.76 -36.31
CA ASN A 656 39.98 -10.36 -36.75
C ASN A 656 38.73 -9.64 -36.22
N GLU A 657 39.01 -8.42 -35.77
CA GLU A 657 38.25 -7.20 -35.49
C GLU A 657 37.56 -7.10 -34.14
#